data_c5d4fb4eb5ef9ebc7edcab2ec38cc9e3
#
_entry.id   c5d4fb4eb5ef9ebc7edcab2ec38cc9e3
#
_cell.length_a   1.000
_cell.length_b   1.000
_cell.length_c   1.000
_cell.angle_alpha   90.00
_cell.angle_beta   90.00
_cell.angle_gamma   90.00
#
_symmetry.space_group_name_H-M   'P 1'
#
loop_
_entity.id
_entity.type
_entity.pdbx_description
1 polymer ?
#
loop_
_entity_poly.entity_id
_entity_poly.type
_entity_poly.pdbx_seq_one_letter_code
_entity_poly.pdbx_strand_id
1 'polypeptide(L)'
;MNFSKRIVLSALAGTVLATPAFAQDQSGETAADDNVIIVTAQRRAQDVQDIPLAVTAVSPVQLERQGVVSVTQIGQVSASFSSSNAQTAGGTNVLRIRGVGTTSNNIGFESAVGIFIDGAYQSRPGVALSEFVDVERLEVLRGPQGTLFGRNTSAGALNITTKRPDLNEFGGFVNATYGNYDNIGIQGAVNVPLIQDTLAARLTGAYRKRDGFVRVINETGEIGRTNELDQFLVRGQLGYESDGGVKVRLIFDYSEVNGNCCAPVEVLKSGLETGGVFAASGLGATGGQLVPAATTPNDTAGLNAALDGLTASQSLVQTSNLDQWGITGEIEFPLSDSADLIYIGSYRDFNSGNTGDSDFTTLDLFHVGNFDGGNRDIGTNIKTMTHELRVQGEAFDGKLDWLIGAYYSDEDIDSSGFSQLGTQWDQFVGALLQGSAGPAPIALFSGGLNPAGSNATNRFTQNSKSWSIFTHNTLEIVDGLKATIGLRYSDESKDGAFQQLNSNPGACGGIVNNVAGGPLAAGQPRIPGALVPTLLITGCFPFVAPADLAASAVLPLPRTFNGNFSDEELIYTGKLAYEFADPITIYGSFTHGYKSGGFNLDSTAAIGGADPRFASEEVDAYEIGLKAKFLDNAVTLNVAAFIEEFSNFQVLEFTGAQFQTFNVPKAESTGVEIESTIRPSENLTFNMALTYTDAKYPNDCATAADALRVQNLCGAALTNAPKYVAIGGATYRGDIGDSMRFFLNGQIRMESDRRTSTQPSTPPTTAAALGNTPLLPFDVQDGNIKINLRAGIGDIDDAWGIEAWVTNLTNEITRGVTFSTTLRGGSRSAFPQEPRMYGLTLRGKF
;
A
#
# COMPACT_ATOMS: atom_id res chain seq x y z
N MET A 1 -21.77 13.56 -14.47
CA MET A 1 -22.03 12.46 -13.53
C MET A 1 -22.49 12.95 -12.13
N ASN A 2 -23.34 13.97 -12.07
CA ASN A 2 -23.80 14.59 -10.80
C ASN A 2 -25.18 14.11 -10.32
N PHE A 3 -25.79 13.13 -10.99
CA PHE A 3 -27.18 12.74 -10.67
C PHE A 3 -27.30 11.61 -9.64
N SER A 4 -26.32 10.70 -9.55
CA SER A 4 -26.34 9.58 -8.59
C SER A 4 -26.01 10.00 -7.15
N LYS A 5 -25.12 10.98 -6.96
CA LYS A 5 -24.73 11.45 -5.61
C LYS A 5 -25.90 12.10 -4.84
N ARG A 6 -26.85 12.73 -5.52
CA ARG A 6 -28.00 13.39 -4.88
C ARG A 6 -29.11 12.44 -4.43
N ILE A 7 -29.23 11.26 -5.06
CA ILE A 7 -30.30 10.31 -4.76
C ILE A 7 -29.97 9.50 -3.50
N VAL A 8 -28.70 9.12 -3.30
CA VAL A 8 -28.27 8.32 -2.14
C VAL A 8 -28.29 9.15 -0.84
N LEU A 9 -27.85 10.40 -0.88
CA LEU A 9 -27.96 11.31 0.28
C LEU A 9 -29.42 11.62 0.66
N SER A 10 -30.34 11.73 -0.33
CA SER A 10 -31.75 11.98 -0.06
C SER A 10 -32.47 10.78 0.54
N ALA A 11 -32.03 9.55 0.23
CA ALA A 11 -32.62 8.34 0.83
C ALA A 11 -32.17 8.15 2.29
N LEU A 12 -30.93 8.48 2.63
CA LEU A 12 -30.42 8.43 4.01
C LEU A 12 -31.03 9.52 4.92
N ALA A 13 -31.32 10.71 4.37
CA ALA A 13 -31.92 11.81 5.12
C ALA A 13 -33.44 11.63 5.37
N GLY A 14 -34.11 10.83 4.53
CA GLY A 14 -35.57 10.61 4.62
C GLY A 14 -36.00 9.61 5.71
N THR A 15 -35.11 8.74 6.20
CA THR A 15 -35.44 7.69 7.17
C THR A 15 -35.33 8.12 8.63
N VAL A 16 -34.72 9.26 8.93
CA VAL A 16 -34.50 9.75 10.32
C VAL A 16 -35.75 10.37 10.97
N LEU A 17 -36.85 10.56 10.22
CA LEU A 17 -38.05 11.28 10.72
C LEU A 17 -39.27 10.38 11.01
N ALA A 18 -39.15 9.05 10.95
CA ALA A 18 -40.22 8.16 11.33
C ALA A 18 -39.94 7.60 12.75
N THR A 19 -40.64 8.12 13.77
CA THR A 19 -40.59 7.59 15.12
C THR A 19 -41.42 6.28 15.21
N PRO A 20 -40.84 5.10 15.45
CA PRO A 20 -41.59 3.92 15.79
C PRO A 20 -41.92 3.88 17.29
N ALA A 21 -43.12 3.42 17.63
CA ALA A 21 -43.50 3.13 18.98
C ALA A 21 -42.81 1.84 19.45
N PHE A 22 -42.08 1.92 20.55
CA PHE A 22 -41.33 0.80 21.11
C PHE A 22 -42.26 -0.14 21.92
N ALA A 23 -42.16 -1.43 21.63
CA ALA A 23 -42.47 -2.47 22.58
C ALA A 23 -41.15 -2.91 23.24
N GLN A 24 -41.05 -2.71 24.53
CA GLN A 24 -39.93 -3.18 25.35
C GLN A 24 -40.09 -4.70 25.55
N ASP A 25 -39.16 -5.46 25.00
CA ASP A 25 -38.89 -6.80 25.48
C ASP A 25 -37.41 -6.88 25.88
N GLN A 26 -37.17 -7.12 27.16
CA GLN A 26 -35.83 -7.28 27.73
C GLN A 26 -35.34 -8.70 27.41
N SER A 27 -34.59 -8.87 26.35
CA SER A 27 -33.64 -9.97 26.28
C SER A 27 -32.24 -9.40 26.58
N GLY A 28 -31.77 -9.68 27.78
CA GLY A 28 -30.41 -9.30 28.18
C GLY A 28 -29.39 -9.95 27.28
N GLU A 29 -28.77 -9.14 26.44
CA GLU A 29 -27.50 -9.47 25.83
C GLU A 29 -26.53 -9.67 27.00
N THR A 30 -26.20 -10.92 27.32
CA THR A 30 -25.03 -11.21 28.16
C THR A 30 -23.85 -10.52 27.47
N ALA A 31 -23.25 -9.57 28.19
CA ALA A 31 -22.01 -8.92 27.76
C ALA A 31 -21.11 -10.01 27.20
N ALA A 32 -20.93 -10.02 25.86
CA ALA A 32 -19.98 -10.91 25.22
C ALA A 32 -18.67 -10.70 25.96
N ASP A 33 -18.06 -11.76 26.42
CA ASP A 33 -16.85 -11.70 27.21
C ASP A 33 -15.81 -10.94 26.36
N ASP A 34 -15.59 -9.64 26.65
CA ASP A 34 -14.66 -8.73 25.93
C ASP A 34 -13.22 -9.29 25.93
N ASN A 35 -13.03 -10.49 26.47
CA ASN A 35 -11.76 -11.18 26.67
C ASN A 35 -11.44 -12.20 25.59
N VAL A 36 -12.42 -12.64 24.76
CA VAL A 36 -12.21 -13.65 23.71
C VAL A 36 -12.22 -12.94 22.35
N ILE A 37 -11.08 -12.90 21.68
CA ILE A 37 -10.96 -12.35 20.33
C ILE A 37 -10.97 -13.52 19.34
N ILE A 38 -12.08 -13.69 18.64
CA ILE A 38 -12.20 -14.73 17.60
C ILE A 38 -11.53 -14.24 16.32
N VAL A 39 -10.73 -15.11 15.73
CA VAL A 39 -10.03 -14.89 14.45
C VAL A 39 -10.34 -16.00 13.47
N THR A 40 -10.11 -15.72 12.19
CA THR A 40 -10.26 -16.68 11.08
C THR A 40 -8.95 -16.93 10.35
N ALA A 41 -7.83 -16.68 11.01
CA ALA A 41 -6.48 -16.85 10.49
C ALA A 41 -6.18 -18.24 9.92
N GLN A 42 -6.86 -19.28 10.42
CA GLN A 42 -6.76 -20.66 9.93
C GLN A 42 -7.99 -21.11 9.13
N ARG A 43 -8.73 -20.17 8.55
CA ARG A 43 -9.99 -20.42 7.82
C ARG A 43 -11.11 -21.02 8.71
N ARG A 44 -10.96 -20.96 10.03
CA ARG A 44 -11.91 -21.38 11.05
C ARG A 44 -12.01 -20.30 12.13
N ALA A 45 -13.16 -20.16 12.74
CA ALA A 45 -13.36 -19.25 13.89
C ALA A 45 -12.72 -19.89 15.14
N GLN A 46 -11.66 -19.26 15.67
CA GLN A 46 -10.89 -19.76 16.82
C GLN A 46 -10.50 -18.58 17.72
N ASP A 47 -10.29 -18.82 19.02
CA ASP A 47 -9.70 -17.81 19.92
C ASP A 47 -8.27 -17.52 19.42
N VAL A 48 -7.92 -16.25 19.35
CA VAL A 48 -6.57 -15.79 18.99
C VAL A 48 -5.48 -16.40 19.86
N GLN A 49 -5.81 -16.79 21.09
CA GLN A 49 -4.87 -17.41 22.02
C GLN A 49 -4.59 -18.88 21.71
N ASP A 50 -5.52 -19.57 21.02
CA ASP A 50 -5.40 -21.01 20.75
C ASP A 50 -4.65 -21.32 19.45
N ILE A 51 -4.43 -20.32 18.59
CA ILE A 51 -3.78 -20.54 17.31
C ILE A 51 -2.27 -20.39 17.40
N PRO A 52 -1.47 -21.37 16.90
CA PRO A 52 0.00 -21.32 16.89
C PRO A 52 0.54 -20.42 15.78
N LEU A 53 0.28 -19.12 15.88
CA LEU A 53 0.64 -18.11 14.90
C LEU A 53 0.72 -16.73 15.56
N ALA A 54 1.70 -15.92 15.17
CA ALA A 54 1.75 -14.53 15.52
C ALA A 54 0.69 -13.75 14.71
N VAL A 55 -0.33 -13.25 15.40
CA VAL A 55 -1.43 -12.48 14.79
C VAL A 55 -1.86 -11.33 15.69
N THR A 56 -2.06 -10.15 15.10
CA THR A 56 -2.73 -9.03 15.76
C THR A 56 -4.17 -9.00 15.29
N ALA A 57 -5.12 -9.24 16.18
CA ALA A 57 -6.54 -9.13 15.89
C ALA A 57 -7.10 -7.86 16.54
N VAL A 58 -7.81 -7.07 15.77
CA VAL A 58 -8.34 -5.77 16.19
C VAL A 58 -9.84 -5.77 16.05
N SER A 59 -10.54 -5.54 17.16
CA SER A 59 -12.00 -5.46 17.17
C SER A 59 -12.52 -4.12 16.61
N PRO A 60 -13.78 -4.04 16.18
CA PRO A 60 -14.39 -2.79 15.71
C PRO A 60 -14.25 -1.65 16.72
N VAL A 61 -14.48 -1.96 17.98
CA VAL A 61 -14.38 -1.01 19.08
C VAL A 61 -12.96 -0.46 19.24
N GLN A 62 -11.93 -1.30 19.05
CA GLN A 62 -10.55 -0.86 19.07
C GLN A 62 -10.21 0.01 17.85
N LEU A 63 -10.65 -0.36 16.65
CA LEU A 63 -10.47 0.45 15.43
C LEU A 63 -11.06 1.84 15.63
N GLU A 64 -12.28 1.92 16.12
CA GLU A 64 -12.97 3.18 16.38
C GLU A 64 -12.27 4.03 17.43
N ARG A 65 -11.93 3.47 18.60
CA ARG A 65 -11.28 4.19 19.70
C ARG A 65 -9.91 4.71 19.35
N GLN A 66 -9.18 3.97 18.51
CA GLN A 66 -7.85 4.38 18.07
C GLN A 66 -7.89 5.20 16.78
N GLY A 67 -9.08 5.39 16.19
CA GLY A 67 -9.28 6.20 14.99
C GLY A 67 -8.65 5.58 13.74
N VAL A 68 -8.56 4.26 13.67
CA VAL A 68 -8.08 3.53 12.51
C VAL A 68 -9.22 3.35 11.53
N VAL A 69 -9.20 4.11 10.46
CA VAL A 69 -10.28 4.13 9.45
C VAL A 69 -9.83 3.64 8.09
N SER A 70 -8.54 3.28 7.92
CA SER A 70 -8.02 2.77 6.66
C SER A 70 -6.82 1.85 6.85
N VAL A 71 -6.49 1.08 5.81
CA VAL A 71 -5.31 0.20 5.78
C VAL A 71 -4.00 0.94 6.11
N THR A 72 -3.88 2.20 5.69
CA THR A 72 -2.66 2.99 5.93
C THR A 72 -2.43 3.32 7.41
N GLN A 73 -3.46 3.22 8.24
CA GLN A 73 -3.40 3.54 9.67
C GLN A 73 -3.25 2.31 10.57
N ILE A 74 -3.24 1.09 10.04
CA ILE A 74 -3.08 -0.16 10.81
C ILE A 74 -1.82 -0.14 11.67
N GLY A 75 -0.77 0.57 11.24
CA GLY A 75 0.44 0.78 12.05
C GLY A 75 0.20 1.42 13.41
N GLN A 76 -0.96 2.01 13.68
CA GLN A 76 -1.32 2.50 15.00
C GLN A 76 -1.72 1.37 15.96
N VAL A 77 -2.16 0.23 15.46
CA VAL A 77 -2.64 -0.92 16.25
C VAL A 77 -1.72 -2.13 16.20
N SER A 78 -0.81 -2.21 15.22
CA SER A 78 0.16 -3.30 15.10
C SER A 78 1.57 -2.74 14.95
N ALA A 79 2.47 -3.06 15.88
CA ALA A 79 3.84 -2.55 15.90
C ALA A 79 4.70 -3.14 14.77
N SER A 80 4.40 -4.36 14.32
CA SER A 80 5.09 -5.02 13.21
C SER A 80 4.63 -4.55 11.83
N PHE A 81 3.50 -3.80 11.77
CA PHE A 81 2.94 -3.29 10.52
C PHE A 81 3.36 -1.84 10.27
N SER A 82 3.75 -1.54 9.05
CA SER A 82 3.97 -0.17 8.58
C SER A 82 3.44 0.03 7.17
N SER A 83 3.06 1.26 6.87
CA SER A 83 2.67 1.70 5.53
C SER A 83 3.41 2.96 5.14
N SER A 84 3.58 3.18 3.84
CA SER A 84 4.11 4.42 3.32
C SER A 84 3.44 4.77 2.00
N ASN A 85 3.12 6.06 1.84
CA ASN A 85 2.58 6.58 0.59
C ASN A 85 3.71 6.85 -0.39
N ALA A 86 3.42 6.69 -1.66
CA ALA A 86 4.25 7.08 -2.78
C ALA A 86 3.49 8.05 -3.70
N GLN A 87 3.76 8.03 -4.97
CA GLN A 87 3.39 9.08 -5.93
C GLN A 87 1.88 9.24 -6.23
N THR A 88 1.05 8.24 -5.98
CA THR A 88 -0.39 8.30 -6.30
C THR A 88 -1.25 7.82 -5.13
N ALA A 89 -2.44 8.40 -4.94
CA ALA A 89 -3.35 8.03 -3.85
C ALA A 89 -3.94 6.63 -4.01
N GLY A 90 -4.19 6.23 -5.23
CA GLY A 90 -5.03 5.06 -5.52
C GLY A 90 -4.30 3.74 -5.74
N GLY A 91 -2.97 3.69 -5.75
CA GLY A 91 -2.31 2.44 -6.17
C GLY A 91 -0.95 2.17 -5.54
N THR A 92 -0.33 3.13 -4.91
CA THR A 92 1.10 3.09 -4.57
C THR A 92 1.40 3.04 -3.08
N ASN A 93 0.45 2.60 -2.26
CA ASN A 93 0.73 2.34 -0.85
C ASN A 93 1.54 1.06 -0.70
N VAL A 94 2.62 1.17 0.04
CA VAL A 94 3.45 0.04 0.40
C VAL A 94 3.06 -0.44 1.78
N LEU A 95 2.68 -1.69 1.88
CA LEU A 95 2.40 -2.36 3.14
C LEU A 95 3.60 -3.23 3.50
N ARG A 96 3.98 -3.22 4.77
CA ARG A 96 5.09 -4.00 5.32
C ARG A 96 4.68 -4.68 6.60
N ILE A 97 5.11 -5.92 6.75
CA ILE A 97 5.06 -6.68 7.99
C ILE A 97 6.48 -7.10 8.32
N ARG A 98 6.94 -6.94 9.58
CA ARG A 98 8.29 -7.26 10.00
C ARG A 98 9.39 -6.59 9.15
N GLY A 99 9.13 -5.37 8.67
CA GLY A 99 10.04 -4.61 7.81
C GLY A 99 10.06 -5.06 6.35
N VAL A 100 9.37 -6.14 5.99
CA VAL A 100 9.30 -6.69 4.64
C VAL A 100 8.04 -6.19 3.93
N GLY A 101 8.20 -5.70 2.71
CA GLY A 101 7.11 -5.24 1.87
C GLY A 101 7.65 -4.63 0.58
N THR A 102 6.80 -4.55 -0.40
CA THR A 102 7.16 -4.19 -1.76
C THR A 102 6.45 -2.92 -2.20
N THR A 103 7.15 -2.06 -2.93
CA THR A 103 6.56 -0.83 -3.49
C THR A 103 5.68 -1.15 -4.69
N SER A 104 4.57 -0.43 -4.85
CA SER A 104 3.55 -0.70 -5.86
C SER A 104 3.55 0.28 -7.04
N ASN A 105 4.63 1.03 -7.28
CA ASN A 105 4.71 1.96 -8.40
C ASN A 105 4.86 1.27 -9.78
N ASN A 106 5.03 -0.04 -9.79
CA ASN A 106 4.99 -0.85 -10.99
C ASN A 106 3.74 -1.73 -10.93
N ILE A 107 2.83 -1.58 -11.87
CA ILE A 107 1.54 -2.27 -11.86
C ILE A 107 1.67 -3.80 -12.03
N GLY A 108 2.73 -4.28 -12.67
CA GLY A 108 3.05 -5.70 -12.76
C GLY A 108 3.63 -6.30 -11.47
N PHE A 109 3.89 -5.46 -10.45
CA PHE A 109 4.57 -5.85 -9.24
C PHE A 109 3.56 -6.09 -8.10
N GLU A 110 3.46 -7.31 -7.62
CA GLU A 110 2.52 -7.70 -6.58
C GLU A 110 3.08 -7.42 -5.18
N SER A 111 2.20 -7.29 -4.19
CA SER A 111 2.58 -7.04 -2.80
C SER A 111 3.12 -8.30 -2.12
N ALA A 112 4.07 -8.17 -1.20
CA ALA A 112 4.50 -9.25 -0.31
C ALA A 112 3.51 -9.48 0.85
N VAL A 113 2.62 -8.52 1.10
CA VAL A 113 1.52 -8.62 2.07
C VAL A 113 0.23 -8.84 1.31
N GLY A 114 -0.33 -10.05 1.43
CA GLY A 114 -1.62 -10.40 0.83
C GLY A 114 -2.77 -9.69 1.53
N ILE A 115 -3.75 -9.21 0.78
CA ILE A 115 -4.93 -8.54 1.35
C ILE A 115 -6.17 -9.33 0.97
N PHE A 116 -7.00 -9.61 1.96
CA PHE A 116 -8.25 -10.36 1.82
C PHE A 116 -9.39 -9.56 2.44
N ILE A 117 -10.48 -9.40 1.70
CA ILE A 117 -11.72 -8.81 2.20
C ILE A 117 -12.82 -9.85 2.03
N ASP A 118 -13.44 -10.23 3.14
CA ASP A 118 -14.45 -11.31 3.18
C ASP A 118 -13.98 -12.60 2.49
N GLY A 119 -12.71 -12.95 2.68
CA GLY A 119 -12.06 -14.13 2.08
C GLY A 119 -11.61 -13.97 0.64
N ALA A 120 -12.02 -12.94 -0.08
CA ALA A 120 -11.62 -12.66 -1.46
C ALA A 120 -10.26 -11.94 -1.53
N TYR A 121 -9.32 -12.47 -2.31
CA TYR A 121 -8.01 -11.86 -2.54
C TYR A 121 -8.12 -10.54 -3.30
N GLN A 122 -7.40 -9.52 -2.83
CA GLN A 122 -7.25 -8.22 -3.49
C GLN A 122 -5.86 -8.14 -4.10
N SER A 123 -5.78 -8.06 -5.41
CA SER A 123 -4.53 -8.24 -6.16
C SER A 123 -3.50 -7.11 -5.95
N ARG A 124 -3.96 -5.94 -5.56
CA ARG A 124 -3.09 -4.77 -5.31
C ARG A 124 -3.51 -4.03 -4.04
N PRO A 125 -2.57 -3.43 -3.30
CA PRO A 125 -2.89 -2.63 -2.11
C PRO A 125 -3.88 -1.50 -2.40
N GLY A 126 -3.80 -0.87 -3.56
CA GLY A 126 -4.71 0.19 -3.98
C GLY A 126 -6.17 -0.23 -4.08
N VAL A 127 -6.42 -1.50 -4.40
CA VAL A 127 -7.77 -2.06 -4.46
C VAL A 127 -8.40 -2.15 -3.05
N ALA A 128 -7.59 -2.31 -2.01
CA ALA A 128 -8.04 -2.45 -0.63
C ALA A 128 -8.05 -1.15 0.19
N LEU A 129 -7.77 0.00 -0.45
CA LEU A 129 -7.67 1.30 0.24
C LEU A 129 -9.02 1.92 0.64
N SER A 130 -10.13 1.23 0.46
CA SER A 130 -11.42 1.70 0.96
C SER A 130 -11.41 1.88 2.48
N GLU A 131 -12.24 2.80 2.97
CA GLU A 131 -12.38 3.02 4.41
C GLU A 131 -12.88 1.76 5.14
N PHE A 132 -12.39 1.57 6.37
CA PHE A 132 -12.90 0.56 7.29
C PHE A 132 -14.25 1.00 7.86
N VAL A 133 -15.30 0.72 7.12
CA VAL A 133 -16.68 0.99 7.55
C VAL A 133 -17.37 -0.33 7.75
N ASP A 134 -18.02 -0.47 8.92
CA ASP A 134 -18.82 -1.64 9.22
C ASP A 134 -18.00 -2.95 9.13
N VAL A 135 -16.77 -2.88 9.67
CA VAL A 135 -15.86 -4.02 9.79
C VAL A 135 -16.18 -4.81 11.04
N GLU A 136 -16.24 -6.12 10.95
CA GLU A 136 -16.40 -7.03 12.08
C GLU A 136 -15.07 -7.29 12.79
N ARG A 137 -13.99 -7.45 12.02
CA ARG A 137 -12.62 -7.65 12.54
C ARG A 137 -11.57 -7.39 11.49
N LEU A 138 -10.40 -7.04 11.98
CA LEU A 138 -9.18 -6.88 11.21
C LEU A 138 -8.12 -7.80 11.81
N GLU A 139 -7.48 -8.61 10.99
CA GLU A 139 -6.42 -9.53 11.39
C GLU A 139 -5.16 -9.23 10.60
N VAL A 140 -4.04 -9.00 11.30
CA VAL A 140 -2.70 -8.88 10.73
C VAL A 140 -1.95 -10.17 11.02
N LEU A 141 -1.83 -11.04 10.02
CA LEU A 141 -1.14 -12.31 10.11
C LEU A 141 0.33 -12.10 9.72
N ARG A 142 1.25 -12.45 10.61
CA ARG A 142 2.68 -12.20 10.44
C ARG A 142 3.40 -13.43 9.94
N GLY A 143 4.47 -13.19 9.16
CA GLY A 143 5.21 -14.24 8.48
C GLY A 143 4.43 -14.90 7.34
N PRO A 144 5.05 -15.82 6.58
CA PRO A 144 4.44 -16.39 5.38
C PRO A 144 3.14 -17.12 5.66
N GLN A 145 2.10 -16.85 4.87
CA GLN A 145 0.75 -17.42 5.00
C GLN A 145 0.34 -18.24 3.76
N GLY A 146 1.30 -18.66 2.93
CA GLY A 146 1.05 -19.21 1.61
C GLY A 146 0.19 -20.48 1.58
N THR A 147 0.22 -21.35 2.60
CA THR A 147 -0.53 -22.61 2.60
C THR A 147 -2.05 -22.40 2.58
N LEU A 148 -2.55 -21.39 3.31
CA LEU A 148 -3.99 -21.08 3.41
C LEU A 148 -4.42 -19.91 2.53
N PHE A 149 -3.55 -18.91 2.38
CA PHE A 149 -3.87 -17.68 1.68
C PHE A 149 -3.28 -17.61 0.26
N GLY A 150 -2.34 -18.51 -0.07
CA GLY A 150 -1.75 -18.60 -1.40
C GLY A 150 -0.61 -17.65 -1.66
N ARG A 151 -0.40 -17.36 -2.95
CA ARG A 151 0.68 -16.51 -3.42
C ARG A 151 0.65 -15.10 -2.81
N ASN A 152 1.80 -14.41 -2.88
CA ASN A 152 1.90 -12.99 -2.49
C ASN A 152 1.60 -12.72 -1.01
N THR A 153 1.91 -13.70 -0.17
CA THR A 153 1.81 -13.62 1.28
C THR A 153 3.14 -13.96 1.94
N SER A 154 4.27 -13.65 1.28
CA SER A 154 5.63 -13.95 1.77
C SER A 154 5.99 -13.19 3.04
N ALA A 155 5.50 -11.97 3.22
CA ALA A 155 5.67 -11.20 4.46
C ALA A 155 4.51 -11.38 5.45
N GLY A 156 3.34 -11.80 4.98
CA GLY A 156 2.14 -11.97 5.79
C GLY A 156 0.85 -11.67 5.06
N ALA A 157 -0.25 -11.59 5.81
CA ALA A 157 -1.55 -11.28 5.24
C ALA A 157 -2.35 -10.32 6.13
N LEU A 158 -3.17 -9.51 5.49
CA LEU A 158 -4.19 -8.66 6.09
C LEU A 158 -5.54 -9.25 5.75
N ASN A 159 -6.28 -9.71 6.76
CA ASN A 159 -7.61 -10.28 6.60
C ASN A 159 -8.65 -9.37 7.23
N ILE A 160 -9.56 -8.85 6.40
CA ILE A 160 -10.62 -7.90 6.78
C ILE A 160 -11.95 -8.61 6.61
N THR A 161 -12.72 -8.71 7.68
CA THR A 161 -14.07 -9.26 7.63
C THR A 161 -15.08 -8.14 7.88
N THR A 162 -16.05 -7.98 6.99
CA THR A 162 -17.11 -6.99 7.13
C THR A 162 -18.29 -7.58 7.90
N LYS A 163 -19.02 -6.73 8.62
CA LYS A 163 -20.15 -7.17 9.43
C LYS A 163 -21.23 -7.81 8.56
N ARG A 164 -21.66 -9.02 8.93
CA ARG A 164 -22.69 -9.79 8.21
C ARG A 164 -24.08 -9.21 8.42
N PRO A 165 -25.03 -9.43 7.47
CA PRO A 165 -26.44 -9.19 7.74
C PRO A 165 -26.92 -10.02 8.93
N ASP A 166 -27.61 -9.39 9.87
CA ASP A 166 -28.26 -10.06 10.99
C ASP A 166 -29.68 -10.47 10.57
N LEU A 167 -29.98 -11.75 10.71
CA LEU A 167 -31.28 -12.34 10.30
C LEU A 167 -32.44 -11.97 11.23
N ASN A 168 -32.13 -11.46 12.40
CA ASN A 168 -33.11 -11.33 13.48
C ASN A 168 -33.36 -9.87 13.89
N GLU A 169 -32.34 -9.00 13.77
CA GLU A 169 -32.43 -7.67 14.35
C GLU A 169 -32.46 -6.57 13.30
N PHE A 170 -33.44 -5.67 13.40
CA PHE A 170 -33.36 -4.38 12.71
C PHE A 170 -32.50 -3.44 13.52
N GLY A 171 -31.55 -2.78 12.86
CA GLY A 171 -30.70 -1.83 13.56
C GLY A 171 -29.71 -1.17 12.62
N GLY A 172 -28.94 -0.22 13.14
CA GLY A 172 -27.99 0.50 12.36
C GLY A 172 -27.20 1.51 13.15
N PHE A 173 -26.31 2.22 12.46
CA PHE A 173 -25.56 3.33 13.03
C PHE A 173 -25.33 4.41 12.01
N VAL A 174 -25.05 5.62 12.49
CA VAL A 174 -24.57 6.76 11.69
C VAL A 174 -23.54 7.52 12.49
N ASN A 175 -22.40 7.81 11.85
CA ASN A 175 -21.32 8.63 12.41
C ASN A 175 -21.12 9.85 11.50
N ALA A 176 -21.00 11.05 12.08
CA ALA A 176 -20.67 12.27 11.38
C ALA A 176 -19.44 12.92 12.00
N THR A 177 -18.42 13.21 11.18
CA THR A 177 -17.13 13.75 11.61
C THR A 177 -16.89 15.11 10.96
N TYR A 178 -16.35 16.06 11.74
CA TYR A 178 -15.83 17.32 11.26
C TYR A 178 -14.46 17.61 11.91
N GLY A 179 -13.49 18.06 11.12
CA GLY A 179 -12.13 18.32 11.61
C GLY A 179 -11.38 19.37 10.83
N ASN A 180 -10.11 19.60 11.21
CA ASN A 180 -9.23 20.52 10.49
C ASN A 180 -9.00 20.06 9.04
N TYR A 181 -8.50 20.94 8.18
CA TYR A 181 -8.41 20.78 6.73
C TYR A 181 -9.78 20.51 6.09
N ASP A 182 -10.85 21.13 6.64
CA ASP A 182 -12.23 20.92 6.19
C ASP A 182 -12.60 19.42 6.06
N ASN A 183 -12.09 18.62 7.00
CA ASN A 183 -12.37 17.18 7.06
C ASN A 183 -13.84 16.96 7.42
N ILE A 184 -14.61 16.45 6.49
CA ILE A 184 -16.02 16.09 6.64
C ILE A 184 -16.14 14.60 6.36
N GLY A 185 -16.75 13.86 7.29
CA GLY A 185 -17.04 12.44 7.13
C GLY A 185 -18.46 12.12 7.55
N ILE A 186 -19.12 11.25 6.80
CA ILE A 186 -20.37 10.62 7.18
C ILE A 186 -20.31 9.15 6.80
N GLN A 187 -20.63 8.28 7.74
CA GLN A 187 -20.67 6.84 7.50
C GLN A 187 -21.79 6.20 8.32
N GLY A 188 -22.30 5.09 7.82
CA GLY A 188 -23.33 4.35 8.53
C GLY A 188 -23.70 3.06 7.85
N ALA A 189 -24.47 2.25 8.57
CA ALA A 189 -25.06 1.03 8.07
C ALA A 189 -26.47 0.85 8.62
N VAL A 190 -27.31 0.16 7.85
CA VAL A 190 -28.63 -0.30 8.27
C VAL A 190 -28.78 -1.77 7.96
N ASN A 191 -29.28 -2.53 8.92
CA ASN A 191 -29.60 -3.95 8.83
C ASN A 191 -31.12 -4.13 8.84
N VAL A 192 -31.65 -4.91 7.93
CA VAL A 192 -33.07 -5.17 7.79
C VAL A 192 -33.32 -6.66 7.65
N PRO A 193 -33.88 -7.35 8.66
CA PRO A 193 -34.43 -8.69 8.48
C PRO A 193 -35.59 -8.62 7.50
N LEU A 194 -35.47 -9.28 6.37
CA LEU A 194 -36.54 -9.36 5.35
C LEU A 194 -37.50 -10.52 5.62
N ILE A 195 -36.93 -11.63 6.06
CA ILE A 195 -37.63 -12.82 6.55
C ILE A 195 -36.87 -13.27 7.79
N GLN A 196 -37.54 -13.21 8.93
CA GLN A 196 -36.98 -13.59 10.24
C GLN A 196 -36.28 -14.95 10.16
N ASP A 197 -35.11 -15.07 10.79
CA ASP A 197 -34.27 -16.27 10.84
C ASP A 197 -33.79 -16.80 9.47
N THR A 198 -34.17 -16.16 8.34
CA THR A 198 -33.93 -16.73 7.01
C THR A 198 -33.21 -15.78 6.07
N LEU A 199 -33.64 -14.52 5.98
CA LEU A 199 -33.11 -13.58 4.98
C LEU A 199 -33.02 -12.18 5.56
N ALA A 200 -31.82 -11.58 5.46
CA ALA A 200 -31.61 -10.19 5.80
C ALA A 200 -30.81 -9.45 4.74
N ALA A 201 -31.00 -8.15 4.72
CA ALA A 201 -30.22 -7.22 3.92
C ALA A 201 -29.46 -6.26 4.83
N ARG A 202 -28.22 -5.93 4.45
CA ARG A 202 -27.43 -4.90 5.10
C ARG A 202 -26.90 -3.92 4.07
N LEU A 203 -27.11 -2.62 4.30
CA LEU A 203 -26.60 -1.55 3.45
C LEU A 203 -25.65 -0.68 4.27
N THR A 204 -24.43 -0.51 3.76
CA THR A 204 -23.37 0.31 4.36
C THR A 204 -22.98 1.40 3.40
N GLY A 205 -22.75 2.63 3.89
CA GLY A 205 -22.28 3.74 3.09
C GLY A 205 -21.31 4.62 3.85
N ALA A 206 -20.35 5.22 3.13
CA ALA A 206 -19.43 6.20 3.65
C ALA A 206 -19.11 7.27 2.62
N TYR A 207 -18.95 8.48 3.10
CA TYR A 207 -18.37 9.59 2.36
C TYR A 207 -17.41 10.35 3.26
N ARG A 208 -16.22 10.64 2.76
CA ARG A 208 -15.22 11.42 3.47
C ARG A 208 -14.51 12.36 2.51
N LYS A 209 -14.41 13.61 2.92
CA LYS A 209 -13.67 14.64 2.22
C LYS A 209 -12.75 15.37 3.17
N ARG A 210 -11.53 15.67 2.72
CA ARG A 210 -10.54 16.48 3.47
C ARG A 210 -9.66 17.21 2.47
N ASP A 211 -9.42 18.52 2.73
CA ASP A 211 -8.47 19.29 1.94
C ASP A 211 -7.04 18.75 2.06
N GLY A 212 -6.26 18.97 1.02
CA GLY A 212 -4.85 18.61 0.99
C GLY A 212 -4.02 19.40 2.01
N PHE A 213 -3.04 18.74 2.62
CA PHE A 213 -2.17 19.38 3.61
C PHE A 213 -0.84 19.88 3.02
N VAL A 214 -0.46 19.48 1.80
CA VAL A 214 0.69 20.04 1.08
C VAL A 214 0.21 21.11 0.10
N ARG A 215 0.71 22.33 0.25
CA ARG A 215 0.43 23.43 -0.68
C ARG A 215 1.25 23.26 -1.95
N VAL A 216 0.66 23.48 -3.09
CA VAL A 216 1.35 23.52 -4.38
C VAL A 216 1.44 24.96 -4.84
N ILE A 217 2.66 25.42 -5.09
CA ILE A 217 2.93 26.79 -5.53
C ILE A 217 3.68 26.83 -6.85
N ASN A 218 3.42 27.88 -7.61
CA ASN A 218 4.19 28.25 -8.78
C ASN A 218 4.53 29.77 -8.78
N GLU A 219 5.02 30.30 -9.88
CA GLU A 219 5.40 31.71 -10.04
C GLU A 219 4.22 32.70 -9.77
N THR A 220 2.98 32.22 -9.86
CA THR A 220 1.77 33.04 -9.63
C THR A 220 1.26 32.97 -8.18
N GLY A 221 1.84 32.08 -7.37
CA GLY A 221 1.44 31.82 -5.99
C GLY A 221 0.92 30.41 -5.75
N GLU A 222 0.04 30.22 -4.78
CA GLU A 222 -0.61 28.93 -4.49
C GLU A 222 -1.61 28.59 -5.60
N ILE A 223 -1.41 27.46 -6.29
CA ILE A 223 -2.26 26.96 -7.37
C ILE A 223 -3.18 25.84 -6.92
N GLY A 224 -2.98 25.31 -5.72
CA GLY A 224 -3.82 24.27 -5.13
C GLY A 224 -3.13 23.54 -3.98
N ARG A 225 -3.73 22.45 -3.58
CA ARG A 225 -3.23 21.56 -2.51
C ARG A 225 -3.24 20.11 -2.97
N THR A 226 -2.38 19.31 -2.38
CA THR A 226 -2.27 17.88 -2.66
C THR A 226 -2.27 17.07 -1.36
N ASN A 227 -2.40 15.75 -1.47
CA ASN A 227 -2.75 14.85 -0.38
C ASN A 227 -4.18 15.09 0.12
N GLU A 228 -5.05 15.47 -0.81
CA GLU A 228 -6.49 15.58 -0.64
C GLU A 228 -7.12 14.19 -0.48
N LEU A 229 -8.24 14.13 0.21
CA LEU A 229 -9.07 12.95 0.33
C LEU A 229 -10.49 13.31 -0.10
N ASP A 230 -11.03 12.63 -1.10
CA ASP A 230 -12.46 12.64 -1.47
C ASP A 230 -12.85 11.22 -1.83
N GLN A 231 -13.49 10.54 -0.89
CA GLN A 231 -13.79 9.11 -0.97
C GLN A 231 -15.27 8.86 -0.78
N PHE A 232 -15.78 7.94 -1.56
CA PHE A 232 -17.15 7.42 -1.44
C PHE A 232 -17.12 5.91 -1.47
N LEU A 233 -17.96 5.28 -0.63
CA LEU A 233 -18.15 3.82 -0.58
C LEU A 233 -19.61 3.50 -0.38
N VAL A 234 -20.09 2.49 -1.08
CA VAL A 234 -21.38 1.83 -0.79
C VAL A 234 -21.20 0.31 -0.87
N ARG A 235 -21.77 -0.42 0.09
CA ARG A 235 -21.78 -1.88 0.14
C ARG A 235 -23.19 -2.36 0.45
N GLY A 236 -23.72 -3.22 -0.41
CA GLY A 236 -24.97 -3.94 -0.22
C GLY A 236 -24.69 -5.41 0.05
N GLN A 237 -25.34 -6.00 1.04
CA GLN A 237 -25.21 -7.41 1.37
C GLN A 237 -26.58 -8.06 1.52
N LEU A 238 -26.67 -9.33 1.10
CA LEU A 238 -27.78 -10.23 1.39
C LEU A 238 -27.24 -11.45 2.12
N GLY A 239 -27.82 -11.78 3.24
CA GLY A 239 -27.54 -12.98 4.03
C GLY A 239 -28.77 -13.88 4.04
N TYR A 240 -28.57 -15.15 3.71
CA TYR A 240 -29.61 -16.18 3.73
C TYR A 240 -29.12 -17.38 4.53
N GLU A 241 -30.01 -17.93 5.38
CA GLU A 241 -29.81 -19.18 6.07
C GLU A 241 -31.06 -20.03 5.95
N SER A 242 -30.89 -21.30 5.56
CA SER A 242 -32.00 -22.24 5.46
C SER A 242 -32.17 -23.05 6.76
N ASP A 243 -33.34 -23.64 6.99
CA ASP A 243 -33.59 -24.60 8.08
C ASP A 243 -32.59 -25.79 8.06
N GLY A 244 -32.02 -26.11 6.90
CA GLY A 244 -31.00 -27.15 6.72
C GLY A 244 -29.57 -26.68 6.96
N GLY A 245 -29.35 -25.46 7.46
CA GLY A 245 -28.01 -24.92 7.76
C GLY A 245 -27.22 -24.44 6.57
N VAL A 246 -27.80 -24.39 5.36
CA VAL A 246 -27.12 -23.79 4.20
C VAL A 246 -27.09 -22.29 4.36
N LYS A 247 -25.89 -21.71 4.37
CA LYS A 247 -25.70 -20.24 4.47
C LYS A 247 -25.21 -19.70 3.13
N VAL A 248 -25.82 -18.59 2.71
CA VAL A 248 -25.40 -17.86 1.50
C VAL A 248 -25.22 -16.39 1.85
N ARG A 249 -24.10 -15.81 1.44
CA ARG A 249 -23.87 -14.37 1.54
C ARG A 249 -23.49 -13.83 0.18
N LEU A 250 -24.17 -12.78 -0.25
CA LEU A 250 -23.87 -12.05 -1.47
C LEU A 250 -23.50 -10.61 -1.09
N ILE A 251 -22.38 -10.15 -1.59
CA ILE A 251 -21.83 -8.82 -1.33
C ILE A 251 -21.64 -8.11 -2.66
N PHE A 252 -22.15 -6.90 -2.77
CA PHE A 252 -21.83 -5.95 -3.83
C PHE A 252 -21.21 -4.73 -3.20
N ASP A 253 -20.09 -4.25 -3.73
CA ASP A 253 -19.47 -3.00 -3.31
C ASP A 253 -19.10 -2.12 -4.50
N TYR A 254 -19.15 -0.81 -4.27
CA TYR A 254 -18.62 0.22 -5.14
C TYR A 254 -17.86 1.24 -4.29
N SER A 255 -16.69 1.64 -4.74
CA SER A 255 -15.95 2.74 -4.13
C SER A 255 -15.30 3.63 -5.17
N GLU A 256 -15.16 4.90 -4.82
CA GLU A 256 -14.56 5.95 -5.64
C GLU A 256 -13.63 6.79 -4.77
N VAL A 257 -12.43 7.07 -5.25
CA VAL A 257 -11.48 8.00 -4.65
C VAL A 257 -11.12 9.03 -5.70
N ASN A 258 -11.41 10.29 -5.42
CA ASN A 258 -11.02 11.42 -6.25
C ASN A 258 -10.16 12.36 -5.42
N GLY A 259 -9.14 12.93 -6.01
CA GLY A 259 -8.34 13.89 -5.28
C GLY A 259 -7.06 14.28 -5.99
N ASN A 260 -6.42 15.26 -5.39
CA ASN A 260 -5.11 15.72 -5.79
C ASN A 260 -4.07 14.98 -4.95
N CYS A 261 -3.30 14.11 -5.55
CA CYS A 261 -2.25 13.33 -4.85
C CYS A 261 -1.15 12.88 -5.81
N CYS A 262 0.09 12.81 -5.39
CA CYS A 262 0.71 13.35 -4.19
C CYS A 262 1.93 14.13 -4.65
N ALA A 263 2.10 15.38 -4.22
CA ALA A 263 3.30 16.14 -4.54
C ALA A 263 4.38 15.87 -3.49
N PRO A 264 5.61 15.54 -3.90
CA PRO A 264 6.73 15.49 -2.99
C PRO A 264 7.23 16.90 -2.65
N VAL A 265 7.80 17.02 -1.47
CA VAL A 265 8.54 18.21 -1.06
C VAL A 265 10.01 18.00 -1.42
N GLU A 266 10.64 19.00 -2.07
CA GLU A 266 12.07 18.94 -2.30
C GLU A 266 12.83 19.22 -1.01
N VAL A 267 13.72 18.30 -0.64
CA VAL A 267 14.47 18.35 0.62
C VAL A 267 15.95 18.68 0.42
N LEU A 268 16.48 18.50 -0.78
CA LEU A 268 17.84 18.87 -1.16
C LEU A 268 17.88 19.41 -2.59
N LYS A 269 18.42 20.61 -2.76
CA LYS A 269 18.68 21.23 -4.07
C LYS A 269 19.98 20.75 -4.70
N SER A 270 19.95 20.55 -6.00
CA SER A 270 21.15 20.19 -6.76
C SER A 270 22.09 21.39 -6.99
N GLY A 271 23.31 21.10 -7.45
CA GLY A 271 24.24 22.12 -7.90
C GLY A 271 23.76 22.89 -9.13
N LEU A 272 22.87 22.31 -9.94
CA LEU A 272 22.25 22.99 -11.09
C LEU A 272 21.35 24.13 -10.63
N GLU A 273 20.58 23.94 -9.57
CA GLU A 273 19.66 24.94 -9.01
C GLU A 273 20.39 26.02 -8.22
N THR A 274 21.47 25.66 -7.53
CA THR A 274 22.27 26.61 -6.75
C THR A 274 23.34 27.31 -7.58
N GLY A 275 23.72 26.76 -8.72
CA GLY A 275 24.82 27.22 -9.55
C GLY A 275 24.49 28.34 -10.55
N GLY A 276 23.23 28.81 -10.60
CA GLY A 276 22.84 29.90 -11.51
C GLY A 276 22.71 29.51 -12.98
N VAL A 277 22.86 28.24 -13.32
CA VAL A 277 22.78 27.72 -14.70
C VAL A 277 21.41 27.98 -15.31
N PHE A 278 20.37 27.83 -14.56
CA PHE A 278 18.99 28.08 -15.00
C PHE A 278 18.72 29.56 -15.27
N ALA A 279 19.24 30.46 -14.42
CA ALA A 279 19.11 31.91 -14.65
C ALA A 279 19.72 32.34 -15.97
N ALA A 280 20.90 31.80 -16.30
CA ALA A 280 21.58 32.11 -17.54
C ALA A 280 20.85 31.57 -18.79
N SER A 281 19.98 30.59 -18.64
CA SER A 281 19.17 30.01 -19.71
C SER A 281 17.73 30.58 -19.75
N GLY A 282 17.45 31.60 -18.95
CA GLY A 282 16.10 32.22 -18.91
C GLY A 282 15.05 31.44 -18.15
N LEU A 283 15.44 30.42 -17.37
CA LEU A 283 14.55 29.57 -16.57
C LEU A 283 14.39 30.07 -15.12
N GLY A 284 14.80 31.29 -14.83
CA GLY A 284 14.77 31.87 -13.49
C GLY A 284 15.95 31.44 -12.60
N ALA A 285 16.22 32.21 -11.55
CA ALA A 285 17.40 31.99 -10.69
C ALA A 285 17.30 30.72 -9.84
N THR A 286 16.09 30.22 -9.61
CA THR A 286 15.82 29.05 -8.75
C THR A 286 15.60 27.77 -9.54
N GLY A 287 15.60 27.81 -10.88
CA GLY A 287 15.26 26.68 -11.71
C GLY A 287 13.86 26.09 -11.42
N GLY A 288 12.91 26.98 -11.05
CA GLY A 288 11.56 26.58 -10.72
C GLY A 288 11.37 26.07 -9.28
N GLN A 289 12.38 26.15 -8.42
CA GLN A 289 12.26 25.81 -7.00
C GLN A 289 12.05 27.06 -6.14
N LEU A 290 10.80 27.26 -5.72
CA LEU A 290 10.42 28.44 -4.96
C LEU A 290 10.46 28.25 -3.44
N VAL A 291 10.52 27.00 -2.97
CA VAL A 291 10.52 26.68 -1.54
C VAL A 291 11.93 26.51 -0.99
N PRO A 292 12.13 26.80 0.31
CA PRO A 292 13.38 26.47 0.99
C PRO A 292 13.62 24.96 0.96
N ALA A 293 14.87 24.61 0.71
CA ALA A 293 15.35 23.23 0.86
C ALA A 293 16.83 23.29 1.27
N ALA A 294 17.36 22.18 1.78
CA ALA A 294 18.78 22.06 2.05
C ALA A 294 19.60 22.33 0.77
N THR A 295 20.71 23.01 0.91
CA THR A 295 21.63 23.30 -0.21
C THR A 295 22.91 22.50 -0.15
N THR A 296 23.14 21.82 0.97
CA THR A 296 24.29 20.93 1.17
C THR A 296 23.82 19.60 1.77
N PRO A 297 24.54 18.50 1.53
CA PRO A 297 24.15 17.16 1.98
C PRO A 297 23.99 16.97 3.49
N ASN A 298 24.56 17.85 4.32
CA ASN A 298 24.50 17.77 5.78
C ASN A 298 23.64 18.87 6.42
N ASP A 299 22.87 19.61 5.63
CA ASP A 299 21.99 20.68 6.11
C ASP A 299 20.67 20.11 6.62
N THR A 300 20.68 19.57 7.84
CA THR A 300 19.47 19.06 8.52
C THR A 300 18.45 20.15 8.82
N ALA A 301 18.88 21.38 9.04
CA ALA A 301 17.97 22.50 9.32
C ALA A 301 17.16 22.85 8.06
N GLY A 302 17.81 22.92 6.90
CA GLY A 302 17.13 23.10 5.62
C GLY A 302 16.19 21.96 5.26
N LEU A 303 16.59 20.71 5.55
CA LEU A 303 15.76 19.53 5.40
C LEU A 303 14.46 19.65 6.24
N ASN A 304 14.60 19.93 7.54
CA ASN A 304 13.44 20.03 8.42
C ASN A 304 12.53 21.19 8.03
N ALA A 305 13.10 22.35 7.68
CA ALA A 305 12.34 23.50 7.24
C ALA A 305 11.52 23.20 5.95
N ALA A 306 12.08 22.41 5.04
CA ALA A 306 11.38 21.98 3.83
C ALA A 306 10.18 21.08 4.17
N LEU A 307 10.38 20.09 5.06
CA LEU A 307 9.32 19.17 5.48
C LEU A 307 8.22 19.89 6.27
N ASP A 308 8.59 20.70 7.26
CA ASP A 308 7.65 21.44 8.11
C ASP A 308 6.84 22.47 7.31
N GLY A 309 7.41 22.99 6.23
CA GLY A 309 6.75 23.92 5.32
C GLY A 309 5.58 23.32 4.54
N LEU A 310 5.54 21.99 4.37
CA LEU A 310 4.50 21.26 3.63
C LEU A 310 4.12 21.99 2.33
N THR A 311 5.12 22.38 1.55
CA THR A 311 4.93 23.15 0.32
C THR A 311 5.78 22.55 -0.81
N ALA A 312 5.16 22.30 -1.94
CA ALA A 312 5.79 21.78 -3.15
C ALA A 312 5.79 22.84 -4.25
N SER A 313 6.88 22.93 -5.01
CA SER A 313 6.96 23.75 -6.23
C SER A 313 6.58 22.88 -7.42
N GLN A 314 5.52 23.21 -8.14
CA GLN A 314 5.08 22.47 -9.32
C GLN A 314 4.43 23.36 -10.36
N SER A 315 4.50 22.95 -11.63
CA SER A 315 3.84 23.64 -12.75
C SER A 315 2.33 23.42 -12.75
N LEU A 316 1.87 22.26 -12.22
CA LEU A 316 0.46 21.91 -12.13
C LEU A 316 0.20 21.08 -10.85
N VAL A 317 -1.05 21.03 -10.40
CA VAL A 317 -1.48 20.19 -9.29
C VAL A 317 -1.70 18.77 -9.81
N GLN A 318 -1.11 17.78 -9.16
CA GLN A 318 -1.28 16.38 -9.51
C GLN A 318 -2.69 15.90 -9.19
N THR A 319 -3.29 15.12 -10.08
CA THR A 319 -4.59 14.48 -9.87
C THR A 319 -4.46 12.97 -9.79
N SER A 320 -5.32 12.35 -9.00
CA SER A 320 -5.40 10.89 -8.90
C SER A 320 -6.85 10.48 -8.67
N ASN A 321 -7.36 9.63 -9.55
CA ASN A 321 -8.73 9.13 -9.49
C ASN A 321 -8.70 7.61 -9.50
N LEU A 322 -9.61 7.02 -8.74
CA LEU A 322 -9.80 5.58 -8.65
C LEU A 322 -11.28 5.30 -8.53
N ASP A 323 -11.79 4.36 -9.29
CA ASP A 323 -13.12 3.76 -9.09
C ASP A 323 -13.04 2.25 -9.22
N GLN A 324 -13.84 1.57 -8.43
CA GLN A 324 -13.92 0.13 -8.47
C GLN A 324 -15.29 -0.37 -8.04
N TRP A 325 -15.64 -1.54 -8.53
CA TRP A 325 -16.79 -2.29 -8.05
C TRP A 325 -16.47 -3.77 -7.97
N GLY A 326 -17.16 -4.46 -7.11
CA GLY A 326 -16.98 -5.89 -6.94
C GLY A 326 -18.27 -6.60 -6.56
N ILE A 327 -18.28 -7.90 -6.83
CA ILE A 327 -19.30 -8.81 -6.33
C ILE A 327 -18.60 -10.03 -5.73
N THR A 328 -18.99 -10.41 -4.52
CA THR A 328 -18.46 -11.58 -3.83
C THR A 328 -19.62 -12.44 -3.34
N GLY A 329 -19.57 -13.73 -3.63
CA GLY A 329 -20.51 -14.72 -3.16
C GLY A 329 -19.84 -15.74 -2.24
N GLU A 330 -20.42 -16.01 -1.09
CA GLU A 330 -20.00 -17.03 -0.15
C GLU A 330 -21.15 -18.01 0.03
N ILE A 331 -20.86 -19.31 -0.05
CA ILE A 331 -21.82 -20.40 0.19
C ILE A 331 -21.17 -21.37 1.16
N GLU A 332 -21.85 -21.66 2.26
CA GLU A 332 -21.51 -22.69 3.22
C GLU A 332 -22.61 -23.74 3.20
N PHE A 333 -22.27 -24.97 2.89
CA PHE A 333 -23.18 -26.10 2.78
C PHE A 333 -22.75 -27.21 3.73
N PRO A 334 -23.53 -27.55 4.75
CA PRO A 334 -23.22 -28.65 5.65
C PRO A 334 -23.32 -29.98 4.91
N LEU A 335 -22.21 -30.71 4.83
CA LEU A 335 -22.15 -32.05 4.23
C LEU A 335 -22.54 -33.13 5.25
N SER A 336 -22.21 -32.87 6.52
CA SER A 336 -22.54 -33.71 7.68
C SER A 336 -22.44 -32.87 8.95
N ASP A 337 -22.75 -33.45 10.10
CA ASP A 337 -22.61 -32.79 11.41
C ASP A 337 -21.14 -32.38 11.72
N SER A 338 -20.18 -32.90 10.98
CA SER A 338 -18.75 -32.67 11.23
C SER A 338 -17.98 -32.15 10.01
N ALA A 339 -18.66 -31.78 8.91
CA ALA A 339 -17.97 -31.32 7.70
C ALA A 339 -18.84 -30.38 6.87
N ASP A 340 -18.20 -29.30 6.38
CA ASP A 340 -18.81 -28.27 5.54
C ASP A 340 -18.10 -28.14 4.21
N LEU A 341 -18.87 -27.89 3.17
CA LEU A 341 -18.39 -27.42 1.87
C LEU A 341 -18.55 -25.90 1.83
N ILE A 342 -17.44 -25.21 1.56
CA ILE A 342 -17.42 -23.74 1.48
C ILE A 342 -16.94 -23.33 0.11
N TYR A 343 -17.69 -22.45 -0.52
CA TYR A 343 -17.32 -21.81 -1.79
C TYR A 343 -17.29 -20.31 -1.62
N ILE A 344 -16.21 -19.66 -2.13
CA ILE A 344 -16.09 -18.22 -2.22
C ILE A 344 -15.72 -17.88 -3.66
N GLY A 345 -16.56 -17.08 -4.32
CA GLY A 345 -16.31 -16.56 -5.66
C GLY A 345 -16.35 -15.04 -5.67
N SER A 346 -15.40 -14.40 -6.33
CA SER A 346 -15.35 -12.94 -6.41
C SER A 346 -14.96 -12.47 -7.81
N TYR A 347 -15.57 -11.37 -8.23
CA TYR A 347 -15.17 -10.60 -9.41
C TYR A 347 -15.01 -9.14 -9.00
N ARG A 348 -13.94 -8.50 -9.47
CA ARG A 348 -13.66 -7.08 -9.23
C ARG A 348 -13.16 -6.41 -10.51
N ASP A 349 -13.65 -5.19 -10.75
CA ASP A 349 -13.19 -4.29 -11.79
C ASP A 349 -12.69 -3.00 -11.14
N PHE A 350 -11.41 -2.74 -11.33
CA PHE A 350 -10.69 -1.61 -10.75
C PHE A 350 -10.16 -0.71 -11.85
N ASN A 351 -10.41 0.58 -11.74
CA ASN A 351 -9.90 1.60 -12.65
C ASN A 351 -9.15 2.67 -11.88
N SER A 352 -8.00 3.08 -12.37
CA SER A 352 -7.28 4.21 -11.82
C SER A 352 -6.61 5.05 -12.89
N GLY A 353 -6.52 6.35 -12.60
CA GLY A 353 -5.85 7.30 -13.46
C GLY A 353 -5.18 8.40 -12.66
N ASN A 354 -4.04 8.89 -13.15
CA ASN A 354 -3.35 10.03 -12.56
C ASN A 354 -2.69 10.88 -13.64
N THR A 355 -2.58 12.18 -13.35
CA THR A 355 -1.75 13.09 -14.12
C THR A 355 -0.89 13.90 -13.17
N GLY A 356 0.32 14.24 -13.59
CA GLY A 356 1.19 15.02 -12.71
C GLY A 356 2.41 15.59 -13.42
N ASP A 357 2.95 16.59 -12.74
CA ASP A 357 4.26 17.15 -12.97
C ASP A 357 5.29 16.18 -12.36
N SER A 358 6.15 15.62 -13.18
CA SER A 358 7.13 14.64 -12.75
C SER A 358 8.54 15.20 -12.57
N ASP A 359 8.78 16.44 -12.97
CA ASP A 359 10.05 17.13 -12.69
C ASP A 359 10.02 17.87 -11.34
N PHE A 360 8.83 18.06 -10.75
CA PHE A 360 8.60 18.67 -9.45
C PHE A 360 9.20 20.09 -9.35
N THR A 361 9.05 20.89 -10.40
CA THR A 361 9.39 22.32 -10.45
C THR A 361 8.20 23.13 -10.92
N THR A 362 8.32 24.46 -10.86
CA THR A 362 7.33 25.35 -11.48
C THR A 362 7.52 25.48 -13.00
N LEU A 363 8.53 24.88 -13.54
CA LEU A 363 8.81 24.88 -14.97
C LEU A 363 7.93 23.82 -15.66
N ASP A 364 7.56 24.12 -16.89
CA ASP A 364 6.84 23.21 -17.76
C ASP A 364 7.86 22.33 -18.52
N LEU A 365 8.38 21.25 -17.83
CA LEU A 365 9.42 20.38 -18.37
C LEU A 365 8.91 19.00 -18.73
N PHE A 366 8.30 18.28 -17.79
CA PHE A 366 7.98 16.88 -17.96
C PHE A 366 6.72 16.46 -17.20
N HIS A 367 5.74 16.01 -17.96
CA HIS A 367 4.47 15.53 -17.45
C HIS A 367 4.32 14.05 -17.70
N VAL A 368 3.77 13.33 -16.73
CA VAL A 368 3.35 11.94 -16.88
C VAL A 368 1.90 11.80 -16.50
N GLY A 369 1.24 10.80 -17.07
CA GLY A 369 -0.11 10.51 -16.70
C GLY A 369 -0.60 9.24 -17.37
N ASN A 370 -1.65 8.70 -16.81
CA ASN A 370 -2.46 7.67 -17.40
C ASN A 370 -3.95 8.06 -17.37
N PHE A 371 -4.23 9.37 -17.35
CA PHE A 371 -5.58 9.92 -17.40
C PHE A 371 -5.58 11.22 -18.20
N ASP A 372 -6.41 11.33 -19.23
CA ASP A 372 -6.61 12.53 -20.02
C ASP A 372 -8.02 13.06 -19.76
N GLY A 373 -8.17 13.88 -18.73
CA GLY A 373 -9.28 14.83 -18.43
C GLY A 373 -10.73 14.43 -18.73
N GLY A 374 -10.99 13.21 -19.14
CA GLY A 374 -12.32 12.73 -19.54
C GLY A 374 -12.29 11.51 -20.47
N ASN A 375 -11.14 11.11 -20.97
CA ASN A 375 -11.01 9.90 -21.77
C ASN A 375 -10.64 8.72 -20.86
N ARG A 376 -11.62 7.87 -20.56
CA ARG A 376 -11.45 6.65 -19.77
C ARG A 376 -10.64 5.54 -20.46
N ASP A 377 -10.30 5.73 -21.73
CA ASP A 377 -9.48 4.78 -22.50
C ASP A 377 -7.98 4.93 -22.20
N ILE A 378 -7.60 5.95 -21.39
CA ILE A 378 -6.24 6.15 -20.89
C ILE A 378 -6.28 6.02 -19.38
N GLY A 379 -5.64 4.99 -18.84
CA GLY A 379 -5.65 4.68 -17.42
C GLY A 379 -5.21 3.25 -17.19
N THR A 380 -5.36 2.80 -15.98
CA THR A 380 -5.13 1.42 -15.59
C THR A 380 -6.45 0.76 -15.24
N ASN A 381 -6.78 -0.31 -15.95
CA ASN A 381 -7.88 -1.20 -15.63
C ASN A 381 -7.35 -2.55 -15.17
N ILE A 382 -7.84 -3.08 -14.05
CA ILE A 382 -7.54 -4.41 -13.55
C ILE A 382 -8.86 -5.14 -13.30
N LYS A 383 -9.01 -6.29 -13.93
CA LYS A 383 -10.14 -7.19 -13.70
C LYS A 383 -9.62 -8.45 -13.05
N THR A 384 -10.16 -8.78 -11.90
CA THR A 384 -9.74 -9.97 -11.14
C THR A 384 -10.94 -10.84 -10.85
N MET A 385 -10.84 -12.12 -11.18
CA MET A 385 -11.81 -13.15 -10.83
C MET A 385 -11.12 -14.21 -9.98
N THR A 386 -11.76 -14.61 -8.86
CA THR A 386 -11.22 -15.62 -7.96
C THR A 386 -12.30 -16.62 -7.57
N HIS A 387 -11.90 -17.88 -7.41
CA HIS A 387 -12.75 -18.96 -6.94
C HIS A 387 -11.97 -19.81 -5.93
N GLU A 388 -12.53 -20.01 -4.76
CA GLU A 388 -12.04 -20.96 -3.75
C GLU A 388 -13.15 -21.95 -3.43
N LEU A 389 -12.83 -23.23 -3.49
CA LEU A 389 -13.70 -24.30 -3.05
C LEU A 389 -12.94 -25.13 -2.03
N ARG A 390 -13.50 -25.31 -0.84
CA ARG A 390 -12.89 -26.13 0.20
C ARG A 390 -13.92 -26.97 0.93
N VAL A 391 -13.45 -28.12 1.38
CA VAL A 391 -14.17 -28.96 2.34
C VAL A 391 -13.33 -28.98 3.61
N GLN A 392 -13.96 -28.72 4.73
CA GLN A 392 -13.31 -28.71 6.04
C GLN A 392 -14.18 -29.41 7.06
N GLY A 393 -13.56 -29.97 8.08
CA GLY A 393 -14.32 -30.69 9.09
C GLY A 393 -13.44 -31.15 10.24
N GLU A 394 -14.07 -31.95 11.12
CA GLU A 394 -13.43 -32.59 12.26
C GLU A 394 -13.53 -34.11 12.12
N ALA A 395 -12.57 -34.83 12.72
CA ALA A 395 -12.56 -36.28 12.75
C ALA A 395 -11.95 -36.77 14.07
N PHE A 396 -12.12 -38.09 14.38
CA PHE A 396 -11.57 -38.74 15.56
C PHE A 396 -11.99 -38.02 16.87
N ASP A 397 -13.28 -37.78 17.03
CA ASP A 397 -13.87 -37.10 18.19
C ASP A 397 -13.24 -35.71 18.45
N GLY A 398 -13.06 -34.90 17.36
CA GLY A 398 -12.52 -33.55 17.42
C GLY A 398 -10.99 -33.45 17.52
N LYS A 399 -10.27 -34.58 17.49
CA LYS A 399 -8.80 -34.57 17.57
C LYS A 399 -8.10 -34.19 16.26
N LEU A 400 -8.78 -34.30 15.14
CA LEU A 400 -8.26 -33.93 13.83
C LEU A 400 -9.14 -32.86 13.21
N ASP A 401 -8.63 -31.66 13.12
CA ASP A 401 -9.13 -30.61 12.23
C ASP A 401 -8.52 -30.80 10.86
N TRP A 402 -9.32 -30.96 9.82
CA TRP A 402 -8.84 -31.14 8.46
C TRP A 402 -9.49 -30.19 7.48
N LEU A 403 -8.73 -29.80 6.47
CA LEU A 403 -9.19 -28.95 5.36
C LEU A 403 -8.47 -29.38 4.08
N ILE A 404 -9.23 -29.49 2.99
CA ILE A 404 -8.73 -29.63 1.63
C ILE A 404 -9.46 -28.65 0.72
N GLY A 405 -8.73 -28.00 -0.17
CA GLY A 405 -9.30 -26.99 -1.04
C GLY A 405 -8.61 -26.85 -2.38
N ALA A 406 -9.29 -26.17 -3.29
CA ALA A 406 -8.79 -25.75 -4.58
C ALA A 406 -9.06 -24.25 -4.77
N TYR A 407 -8.14 -23.59 -5.46
CA TYR A 407 -8.23 -22.16 -5.77
C TYR A 407 -7.92 -21.92 -7.24
N TYR A 408 -8.61 -20.95 -7.82
CA TYR A 408 -8.36 -20.43 -9.16
C TYR A 408 -8.46 -18.92 -9.18
N SER A 409 -7.58 -18.27 -9.91
CA SER A 409 -7.68 -16.83 -10.20
C SER A 409 -7.32 -16.54 -11.66
N ASP A 410 -7.99 -15.52 -12.21
CA ASP A 410 -7.72 -14.93 -13.52
C ASP A 410 -7.70 -13.41 -13.37
N GLU A 411 -6.61 -12.77 -13.78
CA GLU A 411 -6.42 -11.33 -13.68
C GLU A 411 -5.99 -10.76 -15.02
N ASP A 412 -6.71 -9.76 -15.50
CA ASP A 412 -6.37 -8.98 -16.67
C ASP A 412 -5.96 -7.57 -16.25
N ILE A 413 -4.80 -7.12 -16.70
CA ILE A 413 -4.29 -5.75 -16.57
C ILE A 413 -4.23 -5.13 -17.96
N ASP A 414 -4.84 -3.96 -18.14
CA ASP A 414 -4.64 -3.07 -19.28
C ASP A 414 -4.30 -1.67 -18.74
N SER A 415 -3.09 -1.22 -19.00
CA SER A 415 -2.60 0.07 -18.51
C SER A 415 -2.05 0.90 -19.66
N SER A 416 -2.66 2.05 -19.88
CA SER A 416 -2.25 3.01 -20.87
C SER A 416 -1.82 4.31 -20.20
N GLY A 417 -0.70 4.86 -20.62
CA GLY A 417 -0.22 6.13 -20.09
C GLY A 417 0.55 6.93 -21.11
N PHE A 418 0.89 8.15 -20.76
CA PHE A 418 1.72 9.04 -21.55
C PHE A 418 2.82 9.68 -20.74
N SER A 419 3.86 10.07 -21.46
CA SER A 419 4.92 10.95 -20.97
C SER A 419 5.08 12.08 -22.00
N GLN A 420 5.11 13.34 -21.54
CA GLN A 420 5.12 14.50 -22.42
C GLN A 420 6.22 15.48 -22.03
N LEU A 421 6.94 16.00 -23.04
CA LEU A 421 7.88 17.10 -22.86
C LEU A 421 7.15 18.43 -22.86
N GLY A 422 7.40 19.25 -21.85
CA GLY A 422 6.82 20.57 -21.71
C GLY A 422 7.46 21.62 -22.62
N THR A 423 6.89 22.81 -22.62
CA THR A 423 7.26 23.92 -23.50
C THR A 423 8.66 24.50 -23.20
N GLN A 424 9.14 24.36 -21.96
CA GLN A 424 10.45 24.84 -21.51
C GLN A 424 11.56 23.80 -21.63
N TRP A 425 11.25 22.62 -22.17
CA TRP A 425 12.20 21.51 -22.31
C TRP A 425 13.50 21.87 -23.06
N ASP A 426 13.37 22.54 -24.21
CA ASP A 426 14.54 22.92 -25.03
C ASP A 426 15.47 23.89 -24.30
N GLN A 427 14.91 24.85 -23.56
CA GLN A 427 15.64 25.77 -22.69
C GLN A 427 16.36 25.05 -21.56
N PHE A 428 15.68 24.05 -20.94
CA PHE A 428 16.27 23.22 -19.89
C PHE A 428 17.49 22.42 -20.40
N VAL A 429 17.34 21.76 -21.54
CA VAL A 429 18.47 21.06 -22.17
C VAL A 429 19.58 22.04 -22.56
N GLY A 430 19.21 23.24 -23.00
CA GLY A 430 20.15 24.34 -23.23
C GLY A 430 20.97 24.71 -21.99
N ALA A 431 20.29 24.74 -20.82
CA ALA A 431 20.95 24.98 -19.55
C ALA A 431 21.93 23.85 -19.17
N LEU A 432 21.54 22.60 -19.36
CA LEU A 432 22.41 21.45 -19.08
C LEU A 432 23.69 21.46 -19.95
N LEU A 433 23.60 21.96 -21.17
CA LEU A 433 24.68 21.97 -22.15
C LEU A 433 25.40 23.31 -22.30
N GLN A 434 25.14 24.29 -21.41
CA GLN A 434 25.53 25.68 -21.51
C GLN A 434 27.06 25.90 -21.78
N GLY A 435 27.92 25.02 -21.27
CA GLY A 435 29.35 25.04 -21.56
C GLY A 435 29.72 24.61 -22.99
N SER A 436 28.80 24.09 -23.79
CA SER A 436 29.07 23.38 -25.04
C SER A 436 28.29 23.89 -26.26
N ALA A 437 27.06 24.41 -26.13
CA ALA A 437 26.20 24.62 -27.28
C ALA A 437 25.24 25.85 -27.21
N GLY A 438 25.08 26.54 -26.08
CA GLY A 438 24.18 27.68 -25.97
C GLY A 438 22.69 27.33 -25.77
N PRO A 439 21.79 28.29 -25.87
CA PRO A 439 20.42 28.18 -25.31
C PRO A 439 19.35 27.49 -26.17
N ALA A 440 19.61 26.70 -27.16
CA ALA A 440 18.62 25.88 -27.86
C ALA A 440 19.28 24.68 -28.53
N PRO A 441 19.90 23.78 -27.77
CA PRO A 441 20.81 22.80 -28.37
C PRO A 441 20.07 21.72 -29.17
N ILE A 442 18.86 21.33 -28.80
CA ILE A 442 18.11 20.28 -29.52
C ILE A 442 17.69 20.80 -30.89
N ALA A 443 17.01 21.93 -30.93
CA ALA A 443 16.61 22.55 -32.21
C ALA A 443 17.81 22.84 -33.13
N LEU A 444 18.89 23.31 -32.56
CA LEU A 444 20.14 23.58 -33.32
C LEU A 444 20.67 22.31 -34.00
N PHE A 445 20.64 21.18 -33.34
CA PHE A 445 21.21 19.93 -33.84
C PHE A 445 20.22 19.03 -34.58
N SER A 446 18.91 19.24 -34.37
CA SER A 446 17.82 18.48 -35.03
C SER A 446 17.38 19.07 -36.38
N GLY A 447 17.98 20.20 -36.84
CA GLY A 447 17.55 20.88 -38.04
C GLY A 447 16.39 21.87 -37.81
N GLY A 448 16.33 22.46 -36.63
CA GLY A 448 15.27 23.43 -36.26
C GLY A 448 14.02 22.82 -35.60
N LEU A 449 14.04 21.51 -35.32
CA LEU A 449 12.93 20.81 -34.74
C LEU A 449 13.07 20.76 -33.19
N ASN A 450 12.07 21.32 -32.47
CA ASN A 450 12.01 21.31 -31.02
C ASN A 450 11.20 20.07 -30.56
N PRO A 451 11.68 19.27 -29.58
CA PRO A 451 10.94 18.13 -29.04
C PRO A 451 9.84 18.56 -28.03
N ALA A 452 9.74 19.83 -27.64
CA ALA A 452 8.71 20.31 -26.74
C ALA A 452 7.31 19.94 -27.26
N GLY A 453 6.44 19.47 -26.37
CA GLY A 453 5.14 18.93 -26.72
C GLY A 453 5.13 17.50 -27.30
N SER A 454 6.34 16.88 -27.48
CA SER A 454 6.41 15.47 -27.85
C SER A 454 5.79 14.61 -26.76
N ASN A 455 5.04 13.62 -27.21
CA ASN A 455 4.34 12.69 -26.33
C ASN A 455 4.73 11.26 -26.69
N ALA A 456 5.09 10.47 -25.70
CA ALA A 456 5.24 9.03 -25.79
C ALA A 456 4.08 8.35 -25.06
N THR A 457 3.31 7.57 -25.80
CA THR A 457 2.22 6.77 -25.23
C THR A 457 2.70 5.36 -24.98
N ASN A 458 2.42 4.83 -23.80
CA ASN A 458 2.76 3.49 -23.34
C ASN A 458 1.49 2.70 -23.14
N ARG A 459 1.45 1.44 -23.57
CA ARG A 459 0.41 0.51 -23.21
C ARG A 459 1.02 -0.80 -22.76
N PHE A 460 0.61 -1.23 -21.59
CA PHE A 460 0.97 -2.51 -20.99
C PHE A 460 -0.27 -3.36 -20.86
N THR A 461 -0.15 -4.64 -21.20
CA THR A 461 -1.18 -5.63 -20.94
C THR A 461 -0.57 -6.83 -20.26
N GLN A 462 -1.26 -7.42 -19.30
CA GLN A 462 -0.89 -8.69 -18.69
C GLN A 462 -2.14 -9.51 -18.39
N ASN A 463 -2.13 -10.78 -18.77
CA ASN A 463 -3.09 -11.77 -18.27
C ASN A 463 -2.35 -12.72 -17.35
N SER A 464 -2.86 -12.91 -16.14
CA SER A 464 -2.30 -13.80 -15.12
C SER A 464 -3.31 -14.85 -14.74
N LYS A 465 -2.95 -16.13 -14.82
CA LYS A 465 -3.77 -17.26 -14.37
C LYS A 465 -3.02 -18.05 -13.32
N SER A 466 -3.69 -18.40 -12.24
CA SER A 466 -3.13 -19.26 -11.21
C SER A 466 -4.17 -20.25 -10.73
N TRP A 467 -3.76 -21.50 -10.51
CA TRP A 467 -4.56 -22.49 -9.81
C TRP A 467 -3.72 -23.18 -8.73
N SER A 468 -4.39 -23.69 -7.71
CA SER A 468 -3.70 -24.43 -6.66
C SER A 468 -4.63 -25.41 -5.97
N ILE A 469 -4.01 -26.46 -5.40
CA ILE A 469 -4.66 -27.42 -4.51
C ILE A 469 -3.93 -27.35 -3.17
N PHE A 470 -4.68 -27.32 -2.08
CA PHE A 470 -4.10 -27.15 -0.76
C PHE A 470 -4.81 -27.99 0.30
N THR A 471 -4.08 -28.30 1.38
CA THR A 471 -4.60 -28.96 2.57
C THR A 471 -3.96 -28.35 3.81
N HIS A 472 -4.71 -28.34 4.91
CA HIS A 472 -4.22 -27.85 6.20
C HIS A 472 -4.89 -28.64 7.32
N ASN A 473 -4.09 -29.37 8.09
CA ASN A 473 -4.58 -30.35 9.04
C ASN A 473 -3.89 -30.16 10.38
N THR A 474 -4.67 -30.09 11.45
CA THR A 474 -4.19 -30.01 12.83
C THR A 474 -4.63 -31.25 13.59
N LEU A 475 -3.68 -32.04 14.10
CA LEU A 475 -3.91 -33.24 14.87
C LEU A 475 -3.50 -33.00 16.33
N GLU A 476 -4.43 -33.25 17.25
CA GLU A 476 -4.10 -33.40 18.66
C GLU A 476 -3.54 -34.81 18.92
N ILE A 477 -2.20 -34.84 19.10
CA ILE A 477 -1.45 -36.12 19.26
C ILE A 477 -1.72 -36.74 20.64
N VAL A 478 -1.61 -35.91 21.64
CA VAL A 478 -1.96 -36.17 23.04
C VAL A 478 -2.56 -34.90 23.62
N ASP A 479 -3.24 -35.01 24.74
CA ASP A 479 -3.87 -33.89 25.42
C ASP A 479 -2.93 -32.68 25.54
N GLY A 480 -3.37 -31.54 24.95
CA GLY A 480 -2.60 -30.30 24.86
C GLY A 480 -1.50 -30.24 23.81
N LEU A 481 -1.11 -31.34 23.14
CA LEU A 481 -0.09 -31.33 22.10
C LEU A 481 -0.72 -31.42 20.70
N LYS A 482 -0.63 -30.35 19.94
CA LYS A 482 -1.18 -30.24 18.59
C LYS A 482 -0.05 -30.12 17.55
N ALA A 483 -0.15 -30.90 16.47
CA ALA A 483 0.72 -30.79 15.31
C ALA A 483 -0.10 -30.35 14.09
N THR A 484 0.37 -29.32 13.38
CA THR A 484 -0.26 -28.82 12.17
C THR A 484 0.66 -29.02 10.97
N ILE A 485 0.10 -29.52 9.87
CA ILE A 485 0.77 -29.67 8.57
C ILE A 485 -0.10 -29.02 7.52
N GLY A 486 0.46 -28.08 6.77
CA GLY A 486 -0.16 -27.47 5.60
C GLY A 486 0.70 -27.70 4.36
N LEU A 487 0.04 -28.00 3.24
CA LEU A 487 0.67 -28.15 1.92
C LEU A 487 -0.16 -27.42 0.87
N ARG A 488 0.48 -26.75 -0.08
CA ARG A 488 -0.15 -26.17 -1.25
C ARG A 488 0.76 -26.31 -2.45
N TYR A 489 0.23 -26.84 -3.53
CA TYR A 489 0.84 -26.76 -4.84
C TYR A 489 0.16 -25.69 -5.64
N SER A 490 0.92 -24.79 -6.24
CA SER A 490 0.46 -23.68 -7.05
C SER A 490 1.15 -23.70 -8.40
N ASP A 491 0.39 -23.47 -9.46
CA ASP A 491 0.86 -23.26 -10.83
C ASP A 491 0.37 -21.90 -11.31
N GLU A 492 1.26 -21.14 -11.90
CA GLU A 492 0.99 -19.78 -12.35
C GLU A 492 1.55 -19.54 -13.73
N SER A 493 0.78 -18.82 -14.55
CA SER A 493 1.22 -18.33 -15.86
C SER A 493 0.84 -16.87 -16.05
N LYS A 494 1.73 -16.10 -16.66
CA LYS A 494 1.51 -14.68 -17.02
C LYS A 494 1.95 -14.45 -18.46
N ASP A 495 1.07 -13.82 -19.25
CA ASP A 495 1.35 -13.33 -20.59
C ASP A 495 1.40 -11.81 -20.54
N GLY A 496 2.56 -11.21 -20.83
CA GLY A 496 2.79 -9.78 -20.77
C GLY A 496 3.14 -9.18 -22.12
N ALA A 497 2.61 -7.99 -22.40
CA ALA A 497 2.95 -7.22 -23.58
C ALA A 497 3.13 -5.74 -23.27
N PHE A 498 4.00 -5.11 -24.02
CA PHE A 498 4.28 -3.68 -23.97
C PHE A 498 4.37 -3.10 -25.37
N GLN A 499 3.78 -1.93 -25.57
CA GLN A 499 3.91 -1.11 -26.77
C GLN A 499 4.14 0.35 -26.40
N GLN A 500 5.11 0.98 -27.05
CA GLN A 500 5.38 2.40 -26.91
C GLN A 500 5.42 3.09 -28.26
N LEU A 501 4.73 4.23 -28.35
CA LEU A 501 4.67 5.07 -29.54
C LEU A 501 5.16 6.49 -29.19
N ASN A 502 5.84 7.14 -30.13
CA ASN A 502 6.28 8.52 -30.02
C ASN A 502 5.50 9.39 -31.01
N SER A 503 4.89 10.46 -30.53
CA SER A 503 4.09 11.38 -31.36
C SER A 503 4.90 12.40 -32.17
N ASN A 504 6.18 12.63 -31.78
CA ASN A 504 7.06 13.56 -32.52
C ASN A 504 8.40 12.89 -32.89
N PRO A 505 8.43 12.07 -33.91
CA PRO A 505 9.66 11.47 -34.39
C PRO A 505 10.59 12.47 -35.10
N GLY A 506 10.13 13.67 -35.43
CA GLY A 506 10.87 14.63 -36.25
C GLY A 506 12.16 15.13 -35.60
N ALA A 507 12.10 15.61 -34.33
CA ALA A 507 13.29 16.08 -33.63
C ALA A 507 14.31 14.96 -33.43
N CYS A 508 13.84 13.77 -33.00
CA CYS A 508 14.65 12.57 -32.89
C CYS A 508 15.26 12.16 -34.25
N GLY A 509 14.44 12.13 -35.31
CA GLY A 509 14.92 11.84 -36.67
C GLY A 509 16.01 12.81 -37.13
N GLY A 510 15.88 14.09 -36.80
CA GLY A 510 16.91 15.12 -37.11
C GLY A 510 18.21 14.87 -36.35
N ILE A 511 18.14 14.51 -35.06
CA ILE A 511 19.35 14.17 -34.27
C ILE A 511 19.99 12.90 -34.78
N VAL A 512 19.24 11.83 -35.01
CA VAL A 512 19.74 10.55 -35.53
C VAL A 512 20.40 10.74 -36.91
N ASN A 513 19.76 11.50 -37.82
CA ASN A 513 20.37 11.86 -39.12
C ASN A 513 21.68 12.60 -38.95
N ASN A 514 21.76 13.54 -38.02
CA ASN A 514 22.98 14.28 -37.74
C ASN A 514 24.10 13.36 -37.23
N VAL A 515 23.82 12.50 -36.29
CA VAL A 515 24.77 11.51 -35.73
C VAL A 515 25.22 10.51 -36.79
N ALA A 516 24.30 10.03 -37.64
CA ALA A 516 24.60 9.08 -38.72
C ALA A 516 25.38 9.69 -39.88
N GLY A 517 25.71 10.97 -39.86
CA GLY A 517 26.43 11.63 -40.93
C GLY A 517 25.59 12.02 -42.15
N GLY A 518 24.28 12.00 -42.04
CA GLY A 518 23.36 12.39 -43.11
C GLY A 518 23.39 13.87 -43.45
N PRO A 519 22.59 14.32 -44.46
CA PRO A 519 22.57 15.71 -44.90
C PRO A 519 22.06 16.64 -43.78
N LEU A 520 22.67 17.82 -43.66
CA LEU A 520 22.31 18.82 -42.65
C LEU A 520 21.53 19.96 -43.28
N ALA A 521 20.65 20.57 -42.49
CA ALA A 521 20.00 21.83 -42.84
C ALA A 521 21.03 22.96 -42.92
N ALA A 522 20.66 24.05 -43.63
CA ALA A 522 21.54 25.18 -43.77
C ALA A 522 21.87 25.80 -42.41
N GLY A 523 23.18 25.86 -42.05
CA GLY A 523 23.64 26.37 -40.77
C GLY A 523 23.58 25.39 -39.60
N GLN A 524 23.10 24.17 -39.79
CA GLN A 524 23.06 23.15 -38.76
C GLN A 524 24.45 22.57 -38.51
N PRO A 525 25.01 22.62 -37.28
CA PRO A 525 26.31 22.03 -37.00
C PRO A 525 26.21 20.51 -36.84
N ARG A 526 27.33 19.81 -37.01
CA ARG A 526 27.46 18.42 -36.59
C ARG A 526 27.47 18.34 -35.06
N ILE A 527 26.88 17.29 -34.54
CA ILE A 527 26.87 17.01 -33.12
C ILE A 527 28.28 16.57 -32.69
N PRO A 528 28.92 17.27 -31.73
CA PRO A 528 30.15 16.79 -31.14
C PRO A 528 29.95 15.44 -30.46
N GLY A 529 30.90 14.50 -30.63
CA GLY A 529 30.76 13.14 -30.10
C GLY A 529 30.41 13.07 -28.61
N ALA A 530 30.95 13.99 -27.80
CA ALA A 530 30.69 14.09 -26.37
C ALA A 530 29.21 14.45 -26.05
N LEU A 531 28.49 15.11 -26.97
CA LEU A 531 27.10 15.52 -26.79
C LEU A 531 26.07 14.49 -27.32
N VAL A 532 26.53 13.53 -28.11
CA VAL A 532 25.66 12.52 -28.75
C VAL A 532 24.79 11.80 -27.73
N PRO A 533 25.30 11.24 -26.60
CA PRO A 533 24.46 10.56 -25.62
C PRO A 533 23.39 11.46 -25.05
N THR A 534 23.76 12.67 -24.64
CA THR A 534 22.83 13.62 -24.03
C THR A 534 21.73 14.05 -25.00
N LEU A 535 22.05 14.37 -26.23
CA LEU A 535 21.10 14.81 -27.25
C LEU A 535 20.18 13.65 -27.71
N LEU A 536 20.68 12.42 -27.76
CA LEU A 536 19.83 11.25 -28.02
C LEU A 536 18.85 11.03 -26.88
N ILE A 537 19.28 11.12 -25.61
CA ILE A 537 18.40 10.98 -24.46
C ILE A 537 17.34 12.08 -24.44
N THR A 538 17.73 13.33 -24.62
CA THR A 538 16.86 14.48 -24.42
C THR A 538 16.01 14.84 -25.63
N GLY A 539 16.41 14.46 -26.82
CA GLY A 539 15.69 14.76 -28.07
C GLY A 539 15.02 13.57 -28.73
N CYS A 540 15.44 12.33 -28.40
CA CYS A 540 14.79 11.09 -28.78
C CYS A 540 13.97 10.56 -27.60
N PHE A 541 12.95 11.25 -27.24
CA PHE A 541 12.01 10.85 -26.20
C PHE A 541 11.16 9.64 -26.66
N PRO A 542 10.90 8.64 -25.81
CA PRO A 542 11.15 8.58 -24.37
C PRO A 542 12.61 8.31 -24.01
N PHE A 543 12.97 8.67 -22.77
CA PHE A 543 14.33 8.57 -22.27
C PHE A 543 14.91 7.16 -22.36
N VAL A 544 16.18 7.07 -22.70
CA VAL A 544 16.94 5.83 -22.77
C VAL A 544 18.04 5.87 -21.73
N ALA A 545 18.24 4.78 -20.99
CA ALA A 545 19.34 4.69 -20.06
C ALA A 545 20.70 4.76 -20.79
N PRO A 546 21.74 5.41 -20.22
CA PRO A 546 23.04 5.54 -20.86
C PRO A 546 23.70 4.21 -21.27
N ALA A 547 23.41 3.12 -20.55
CA ALA A 547 23.89 1.79 -20.89
C ALA A 547 23.33 1.26 -22.23
N ASP A 548 22.13 1.68 -22.59
CA ASP A 548 21.47 1.25 -23.81
C ASP A 548 21.96 1.99 -25.05
N LEU A 549 22.53 3.20 -24.84
CA LEU A 549 23.16 3.99 -25.91
C LEU A 549 24.45 3.36 -26.43
N ALA A 550 25.14 2.56 -25.60
CA ALA A 550 26.34 1.84 -26.00
C ALA A 550 26.04 0.63 -26.89
N ALA A 551 24.81 0.08 -26.82
CA ALA A 551 24.40 -1.11 -27.56
C ALA A 551 23.73 -0.82 -28.92
N SER A 552 23.17 0.40 -29.11
CA SER A 552 22.55 0.75 -30.39
C SER A 552 22.74 2.24 -30.71
N ALA A 553 23.43 2.57 -31.78
CA ALA A 553 23.52 3.93 -32.30
C ALA A 553 22.19 4.49 -32.82
N VAL A 554 21.15 3.67 -32.87
CA VAL A 554 19.82 4.01 -33.37
C VAL A 554 18.80 3.38 -32.44
N LEU A 555 18.00 4.20 -31.74
CA LEU A 555 16.89 3.74 -30.93
C LEU A 555 15.73 3.34 -31.82
N PRO A 556 15.32 2.05 -31.86
CA PRO A 556 14.10 1.69 -32.54
C PRO A 556 12.91 2.20 -31.71
N LEU A 557 12.26 3.23 -32.22
CA LEU A 557 10.93 3.64 -31.81
C LEU A 557 9.97 3.34 -32.98
N PRO A 558 8.80 2.73 -32.75
CA PRO A 558 8.19 2.30 -31.51
C PRO A 558 8.87 1.08 -30.86
N ARG A 559 8.78 0.97 -29.54
CA ARG A 559 9.25 -0.19 -28.76
C ARG A 559 8.08 -1.13 -28.50
N THR A 560 8.37 -2.42 -28.59
CA THR A 560 7.40 -3.49 -28.32
C THR A 560 8.07 -4.63 -27.58
N PHE A 561 7.30 -5.30 -26.74
CA PHE A 561 7.68 -6.53 -26.06
C PHE A 561 6.45 -7.43 -25.96
N ASN A 562 6.66 -8.74 -26.14
CA ASN A 562 5.69 -9.80 -25.82
C ASN A 562 6.47 -10.94 -25.17
N GLY A 563 5.96 -11.48 -24.09
CA GLY A 563 6.60 -12.59 -23.40
C GLY A 563 5.64 -13.31 -22.47
N ASN A 564 6.07 -14.46 -22.02
CA ASN A 564 5.39 -15.27 -21.02
C ASN A 564 6.31 -15.50 -19.81
N PHE A 565 5.69 -15.73 -18.68
CA PHE A 565 6.28 -16.16 -17.42
C PHE A 565 5.45 -17.30 -16.88
N SER A 566 6.08 -18.35 -16.37
CA SER A 566 5.40 -19.44 -15.67
C SER A 566 6.22 -19.90 -14.49
N ASP A 567 5.54 -20.32 -13.44
CA ASP A 567 6.14 -20.75 -12.19
C ASP A 567 5.27 -21.82 -11.52
N GLU A 568 5.93 -22.76 -10.87
CA GLU A 568 5.29 -23.85 -10.12
C GLU A 568 5.93 -23.92 -8.73
N GLU A 569 5.11 -23.81 -7.67
CA GLU A 569 5.61 -23.74 -6.31
C GLU A 569 4.92 -24.71 -5.37
N LEU A 570 5.73 -25.35 -4.53
CA LEU A 570 5.28 -26.17 -3.43
C LEU A 570 5.47 -25.42 -2.11
N ILE A 571 4.38 -24.95 -1.55
CA ILE A 571 4.33 -24.20 -0.30
C ILE A 571 3.98 -25.16 0.83
N TYR A 572 4.68 -25.07 1.96
CA TYR A 572 4.41 -25.96 3.08
C TYR A 572 4.66 -25.28 4.42
N THR A 573 3.98 -25.81 5.45
CA THR A 573 4.15 -25.39 6.84
C THR A 573 4.06 -26.59 7.77
N GLY A 574 4.87 -26.57 8.80
CA GLY A 574 4.80 -27.50 9.92
C GLY A 574 4.80 -26.72 11.23
N LYS A 575 3.85 -27.01 12.12
CA LYS A 575 3.75 -26.34 13.41
C LYS A 575 3.56 -27.39 14.50
N LEU A 576 4.13 -27.11 15.67
CA LEU A 576 3.93 -27.88 16.87
C LEU A 576 3.55 -26.90 17.99
N ALA A 577 2.45 -27.13 18.67
CA ALA A 577 1.98 -26.33 19.79
C ALA A 577 1.73 -27.23 20.99
N TYR A 578 2.12 -26.77 22.16
CA TYR A 578 1.88 -27.47 23.42
C TYR A 578 1.28 -26.53 24.45
N GLU A 579 0.09 -26.86 24.87
CA GLU A 579 -0.61 -26.25 26.00
C GLU A 579 -0.28 -27.04 27.25
N PHE A 580 0.64 -26.54 28.09
CA PHE A 580 1.12 -27.27 29.27
C PHE A 580 0.46 -26.80 30.56
N ALA A 581 -0.27 -25.70 30.54
CA ALA A 581 -1.12 -25.22 31.62
C ALA A 581 -2.17 -24.29 31.00
N ASP A 582 -3.41 -24.46 31.34
CA ASP A 582 -4.47 -23.54 30.97
C ASP A 582 -4.25 -22.21 31.75
N PRO A 583 -3.98 -21.10 31.09
CA PRO A 583 -3.98 -20.79 29.66
C PRO A 583 -2.57 -20.41 29.11
N ILE A 584 -1.63 -21.34 29.04
CA ILE A 584 -0.28 -21.09 28.54
C ILE A 584 0.06 -22.06 27.41
N THR A 585 0.26 -21.52 26.21
CA THR A 585 0.64 -22.26 25.00
C THR A 585 2.01 -21.82 24.50
N ILE A 586 2.91 -22.79 24.24
CA ILE A 586 4.16 -22.56 23.50
C ILE A 586 4.04 -23.23 22.14
N TYR A 587 4.53 -22.57 21.10
CA TYR A 587 4.56 -23.16 19.76
C TYR A 587 5.87 -22.89 19.03
N GLY A 588 6.15 -23.76 18.07
CA GLY A 588 7.21 -23.57 17.09
C GLY A 588 6.69 -23.86 15.70
N SER A 589 7.15 -23.14 14.70
CA SER A 589 6.74 -23.35 13.31
C SER A 589 7.89 -23.15 12.34
N PHE A 590 7.77 -23.87 11.22
CA PHE A 590 8.52 -23.65 10.00
C PHE A 590 7.54 -23.47 8.85
N THR A 591 7.77 -22.46 8.02
CA THR A 591 6.90 -22.18 6.86
C THR A 591 7.74 -21.77 5.68
N HIS A 592 7.53 -22.44 4.55
CA HIS A 592 8.02 -22.05 3.25
C HIS A 592 6.90 -21.33 2.49
N GLY A 593 7.20 -20.15 1.92
CA GLY A 593 6.26 -19.32 1.16
C GLY A 593 6.93 -18.69 -0.05
N TYR A 594 6.14 -18.09 -0.93
CA TYR A 594 6.65 -17.39 -2.09
C TYR A 594 5.81 -16.17 -2.47
N LYS A 595 6.43 -15.33 -3.30
CA LYS A 595 5.80 -14.25 -4.02
C LYS A 595 6.11 -14.40 -5.50
N SER A 596 5.08 -14.30 -6.33
CA SER A 596 5.19 -14.50 -7.76
C SER A 596 6.17 -13.54 -8.44
N GLY A 597 6.89 -14.04 -9.43
CA GLY A 597 7.60 -13.24 -10.42
C GLY A 597 6.64 -12.62 -11.45
N GLY A 598 7.20 -11.97 -12.47
CA GLY A 598 6.38 -11.33 -13.49
C GLY A 598 7.15 -10.39 -14.37
N PHE A 599 6.46 -9.36 -14.85
CA PHE A 599 7.01 -8.37 -15.78
C PHE A 599 7.14 -7.00 -15.14
N ASN A 600 8.27 -6.34 -15.42
CA ASN A 600 8.43 -4.93 -15.14
C ASN A 600 7.57 -4.13 -16.15
N LEU A 601 6.33 -3.82 -15.78
CA LEU A 601 5.40 -3.04 -16.59
C LEU A 601 5.67 -1.53 -16.43
N ASP A 602 6.89 -1.15 -16.72
CA ASP A 602 7.38 0.22 -16.78
C ASP A 602 7.99 0.49 -18.15
N SER A 603 8.20 1.76 -18.49
CA SER A 603 8.80 2.18 -19.77
C SER A 603 10.20 1.59 -20.03
N THR A 604 10.83 1.04 -18.99
CA THR A 604 12.09 0.27 -19.11
C THR A 604 11.94 -1.13 -19.66
N ALA A 605 10.71 -1.67 -19.72
CA ALA A 605 10.44 -3.07 -20.08
C ALA A 605 10.98 -3.50 -21.46
N ALA A 606 11.23 -2.55 -22.37
CA ALA A 606 11.71 -2.83 -23.72
C ALA A 606 13.09 -2.20 -24.04
N ILE A 607 13.83 -1.75 -23.02
CA ILE A 607 15.12 -1.07 -23.23
C ILE A 607 16.21 -2.06 -23.63
N GLY A 608 16.89 -1.77 -24.73
CA GLY A 608 18.13 -2.44 -25.14
C GLY A 608 18.05 -3.96 -25.30
N GLY A 609 16.84 -4.55 -25.41
CA GLY A 609 16.64 -6.00 -25.43
C GLY A 609 16.83 -6.65 -24.05
N ALA A 610 16.86 -5.88 -22.96
CA ALA A 610 16.84 -6.42 -21.61
C ALA A 610 15.56 -7.23 -21.37
N ASP A 611 15.68 -8.34 -20.66
CA ASP A 611 14.54 -9.14 -20.26
C ASP A 611 13.74 -8.38 -19.18
N PRO A 612 12.48 -8.03 -19.41
CA PRO A 612 11.67 -7.31 -18.44
C PRO A 612 11.14 -8.22 -17.31
N ARG A 613 11.41 -9.52 -17.39
CA ARG A 613 10.95 -10.48 -16.38
C ARG A 613 11.83 -10.37 -15.13
N PHE A 614 11.19 -10.59 -13.99
CA PHE A 614 11.86 -10.80 -12.71
C PHE A 614 11.39 -12.13 -12.11
N ALA A 615 12.28 -12.80 -11.38
CA ALA A 615 12.03 -14.10 -10.80
C ALA A 615 11.11 -14.01 -9.57
N SER A 616 10.48 -15.13 -9.22
CA SER A 616 9.77 -15.31 -7.97
C SER A 616 10.70 -15.13 -6.78
N GLU A 617 10.13 -14.65 -5.69
CA GLU A 617 10.78 -14.50 -4.38
C GLU A 617 10.29 -15.64 -3.49
N GLU A 618 11.20 -16.31 -2.81
CA GLU A 618 10.89 -17.37 -1.86
C GLU A 618 11.30 -16.94 -0.46
N VAL A 619 10.65 -17.52 0.56
CA VAL A 619 10.95 -17.27 1.97
C VAL A 619 10.87 -18.54 2.80
N ASP A 620 11.88 -18.78 3.61
CA ASP A 620 11.89 -19.77 4.68
C ASP A 620 11.79 -19.04 6.03
N ALA A 621 10.73 -19.34 6.78
CA ALA A 621 10.45 -18.68 8.05
C ALA A 621 10.42 -19.69 9.22
N TYR A 622 11.12 -19.32 10.28
CA TYR A 622 11.17 -20.04 11.55
C TYR A 622 10.60 -19.15 12.64
N GLU A 623 9.69 -19.65 13.43
CA GLU A 623 9.08 -18.89 14.52
C GLU A 623 8.93 -19.78 15.77
N ILE A 624 9.21 -19.20 16.94
CA ILE A 624 8.85 -19.74 18.23
C ILE A 624 8.05 -18.71 19.00
N GLY A 625 6.95 -19.11 19.63
CA GLY A 625 6.08 -18.19 20.34
C GLY A 625 5.51 -18.75 21.63
N LEU A 626 5.07 -17.81 22.46
CA LEU A 626 4.37 -18.02 23.72
C LEU A 626 3.08 -17.22 23.70
N LYS A 627 1.98 -17.83 24.07
CA LYS A 627 0.70 -17.16 24.34
C LYS A 627 0.24 -17.52 25.74
N ALA A 628 -0.13 -16.52 26.52
CA ALA A 628 -0.50 -16.72 27.90
C ALA A 628 -1.56 -15.73 28.36
N LYS A 629 -2.46 -16.20 29.24
CA LYS A 629 -3.41 -15.39 29.99
C LYS A 629 -3.08 -15.57 31.49
N PHE A 630 -3.13 -14.50 32.25
CA PHE A 630 -2.84 -14.48 33.68
C PHE A 630 -3.90 -13.69 34.44
N LEU A 631 -3.98 -13.92 35.76
CA LEU A 631 -4.85 -13.15 36.69
C LEU A 631 -6.31 -13.16 36.24
N ASP A 632 -6.89 -14.34 36.04
CA ASP A 632 -8.27 -14.53 35.57
C ASP A 632 -8.56 -13.78 34.26
N ASN A 633 -7.64 -13.90 33.28
CA ASN A 633 -7.66 -13.25 31.97
C ASN A 633 -7.52 -11.71 32.01
N ALA A 634 -7.19 -11.11 33.15
CA ALA A 634 -6.92 -9.67 33.23
C ALA A 634 -5.64 -9.26 32.48
N VAL A 635 -4.71 -10.19 32.24
CA VAL A 635 -3.47 -9.95 31.51
C VAL A 635 -3.35 -10.98 30.40
N THR A 636 -3.23 -10.54 29.16
CA THR A 636 -2.80 -11.38 28.03
C THR A 636 -1.37 -11.00 27.64
N LEU A 637 -0.56 -12.00 27.30
CA LEU A 637 0.81 -11.81 26.85
C LEU A 637 1.09 -12.73 25.66
N ASN A 638 1.47 -12.17 24.55
CA ASN A 638 1.90 -12.88 23.35
C ASN A 638 3.34 -12.48 23.04
N VAL A 639 4.23 -13.45 22.86
CA VAL A 639 5.63 -13.23 22.48
C VAL A 639 5.95 -14.14 21.30
N ALA A 640 6.61 -13.60 20.29
CA ALA A 640 7.11 -14.38 19.16
C ALA A 640 8.54 -13.94 18.83
N ALA A 641 9.42 -14.90 18.57
CA ALA A 641 10.74 -14.68 17.99
C ALA A 641 10.78 -15.37 16.63
N PHE A 642 11.32 -14.67 15.63
CA PHE A 642 11.26 -15.13 14.24
C PHE A 642 12.57 -14.89 13.49
N ILE A 643 12.78 -15.72 12.46
CA ILE A 643 13.81 -15.58 11.44
C ILE A 643 13.12 -15.85 10.10
N GLU A 644 13.24 -14.92 9.16
CA GLU A 644 12.72 -15.01 7.79
C GLU A 644 13.89 -14.81 6.83
N GLU A 645 14.18 -15.82 6.01
CA GLU A 645 15.28 -15.83 5.04
C GLU A 645 14.68 -15.82 3.64
N PHE A 646 14.99 -14.77 2.87
CA PHE A 646 14.46 -14.56 1.52
C PHE A 646 15.50 -14.93 0.48
N SER A 647 15.07 -15.65 -0.55
CA SER A 647 15.81 -15.92 -1.77
C SER A 647 15.18 -15.16 -2.94
N ASN A 648 16.02 -14.65 -3.85
CA ASN A 648 15.57 -13.85 -5.00
C ASN A 648 14.66 -12.67 -4.61
N PHE A 649 14.99 -11.99 -3.52
CA PHE A 649 14.18 -10.90 -2.97
C PHE A 649 13.91 -9.81 -4.00
N GLN A 650 12.65 -9.48 -4.23
CA GLN A 650 12.24 -8.53 -5.26
C GLN A 650 12.34 -7.10 -4.75
N VAL A 651 13.04 -6.26 -5.49
CA VAL A 651 13.27 -4.84 -5.18
C VAL A 651 12.79 -3.98 -6.33
N LEU A 652 12.08 -2.90 -5.99
CA LEU A 652 11.77 -1.82 -6.91
C LEU A 652 12.62 -0.60 -6.56
N GLU A 653 13.29 -0.04 -7.55
CA GLU A 653 14.11 1.15 -7.44
C GLU A 653 13.66 2.23 -8.44
N PHE A 654 13.64 3.49 -7.99
CA PHE A 654 13.48 4.64 -8.87
C PHE A 654 14.86 5.21 -9.22
N THR A 655 15.19 5.20 -10.50
CA THR A 655 16.52 5.64 -11.01
C THR A 655 16.65 7.15 -11.16
N GLY A 656 15.61 7.94 -10.85
CA GLY A 656 15.49 9.36 -11.18
C GLY A 656 14.81 9.63 -12.52
N ALA A 657 14.48 8.57 -13.27
CA ALA A 657 13.76 8.66 -14.54
C ALA A 657 12.73 7.55 -14.71
N GLN A 658 12.95 6.39 -14.11
CA GLN A 658 12.18 5.16 -14.36
C GLN A 658 12.19 4.27 -13.14
N PHE A 659 11.16 3.42 -13.00
CA PHE A 659 11.12 2.34 -12.02
C PHE A 659 11.71 1.06 -12.60
N GLN A 660 12.64 0.45 -11.87
CA GLN A 660 13.27 -0.82 -12.24
C GLN A 660 13.00 -1.86 -11.17
N THR A 661 12.52 -3.03 -11.59
CA THR A 661 12.37 -4.22 -10.74
C THR A 661 13.54 -5.16 -11.00
N PHE A 662 14.13 -5.67 -9.93
CA PHE A 662 15.20 -6.68 -10.00
C PHE A 662 15.20 -7.55 -8.74
N ASN A 663 15.83 -8.72 -8.83
CA ASN A 663 15.98 -9.61 -7.68
C ASN A 663 17.33 -9.40 -6.99
N VAL A 664 17.33 -9.43 -5.66
CA VAL A 664 18.53 -9.53 -4.81
C VAL A 664 18.61 -10.97 -4.31
N PRO A 665 19.75 -11.66 -4.47
CA PRO A 665 19.85 -13.08 -4.13
C PRO A 665 19.43 -13.41 -2.70
N LYS A 666 19.70 -12.50 -1.74
CA LYS A 666 19.36 -12.74 -0.33
C LYS A 666 18.85 -11.47 0.37
N ALA A 667 17.83 -11.62 1.20
CA ALA A 667 17.41 -10.66 2.21
C ALA A 667 16.99 -11.44 3.47
N GLU A 668 17.00 -10.80 4.64
CA GLU A 668 16.61 -11.44 5.88
C GLU A 668 15.84 -10.47 6.78
N SER A 669 14.95 -11.02 7.61
CA SER A 669 14.29 -10.31 8.70
C SER A 669 14.30 -11.18 9.95
N THR A 670 14.88 -10.68 11.03
CA THR A 670 14.99 -11.38 12.31
C THR A 670 14.50 -10.47 13.42
N GLY A 671 13.73 -11.01 14.36
CA GLY A 671 13.21 -10.15 15.41
C GLY A 671 12.47 -10.84 16.53
N VAL A 672 11.95 -9.99 17.42
CA VAL A 672 11.09 -10.37 18.55
C VAL A 672 9.92 -9.40 18.64
N GLU A 673 8.74 -9.95 18.86
CA GLU A 673 7.49 -9.22 19.01
C GLU A 673 6.86 -9.57 20.35
N ILE A 674 6.33 -8.55 21.03
CA ILE A 674 5.65 -8.68 22.32
C ILE A 674 4.34 -7.89 22.22
N GLU A 675 3.22 -8.52 22.50
CA GLU A 675 1.91 -7.86 22.61
C GLU A 675 1.27 -8.23 23.93
N SER A 676 0.67 -7.26 24.60
CA SER A 676 0.02 -7.45 25.89
C SER A 676 -1.19 -6.54 26.03
N THR A 677 -2.27 -7.09 26.58
CA THR A 677 -3.41 -6.33 27.07
C THR A 677 -3.51 -6.54 28.58
N ILE A 678 -3.62 -5.47 29.34
CA ILE A 678 -3.70 -5.48 30.81
C ILE A 678 -4.97 -4.75 31.22
N ARG A 679 -5.85 -5.42 31.95
CA ARG A 679 -7.12 -4.89 32.49
C ARG A 679 -7.11 -4.95 34.02
N PRO A 680 -6.55 -3.93 34.70
CA PRO A 680 -6.50 -3.90 36.16
C PRO A 680 -7.90 -3.76 36.80
N SER A 681 -8.86 -3.27 36.05
CA SER A 681 -10.28 -3.15 36.40
C SER A 681 -11.13 -3.15 35.13
N GLU A 682 -12.43 -3.32 35.27
CA GLU A 682 -13.41 -3.24 34.17
C GLU A 682 -13.37 -1.89 33.44
N ASN A 683 -12.92 -0.84 34.13
CA ASN A 683 -12.91 0.53 33.62
C ASN A 683 -11.59 0.93 32.96
N LEU A 684 -10.50 0.18 33.16
CA LEU A 684 -9.16 0.57 32.70
C LEU A 684 -8.51 -0.56 31.91
N THR A 685 -8.13 -0.25 30.67
CA THR A 685 -7.42 -1.17 29.77
C THR A 685 -6.12 -0.52 29.31
N PHE A 686 -5.03 -1.26 29.37
CA PHE A 686 -3.75 -0.92 28.74
C PHE A 686 -3.50 -1.90 27.58
N ASN A 687 -3.08 -1.37 26.44
CA ASN A 687 -2.60 -2.14 25.30
C ASN A 687 -1.14 -1.78 25.02
N MET A 688 -0.30 -2.78 24.89
CA MET A 688 1.14 -2.60 24.66
C MET A 688 1.58 -3.51 23.51
N ALA A 689 2.37 -2.96 22.61
CA ALA A 689 3.06 -3.74 21.58
C ALA A 689 4.49 -3.23 21.41
N LEU A 690 5.43 -4.15 21.32
CA LEU A 690 6.85 -3.88 21.08
C LEU A 690 7.34 -4.82 20.00
N THR A 691 7.99 -4.27 18.99
CA THR A 691 8.67 -5.06 17.95
C THR A 691 10.12 -4.62 17.84
N TYR A 692 11.02 -5.58 17.91
CA TYR A 692 12.39 -5.45 17.45
C TYR A 692 12.52 -6.23 16.15
N THR A 693 13.00 -5.57 15.08
CA THR A 693 13.16 -6.17 13.74
C THR A 693 14.46 -5.70 13.11
N ASP A 694 15.37 -6.63 12.79
CA ASP A 694 16.57 -6.37 11.99
C ASP A 694 16.33 -6.91 10.56
N ALA A 695 15.65 -6.10 9.74
CA ALA A 695 15.36 -6.42 8.35
C ALA A 695 16.42 -5.78 7.44
N LYS A 696 17.18 -6.60 6.70
CA LYS A 696 18.36 -6.15 5.94
C LYS A 696 18.72 -7.05 4.77
N TYR A 697 19.58 -6.55 3.93
CA TYR A 697 20.37 -7.34 2.99
C TYR A 697 21.63 -7.82 3.72
N PRO A 698 21.89 -9.12 3.90
CA PRO A 698 23.11 -9.59 4.57
C PRO A 698 24.37 -9.15 3.79
N ASN A 699 25.54 -9.15 4.44
CA ASN A 699 26.78 -8.70 3.81
C ASN A 699 27.18 -9.54 2.59
N ASP A 700 26.71 -10.79 2.52
CA ASP A 700 26.90 -11.73 1.41
C ASP A 700 25.66 -11.83 0.50
N CYS A 701 24.84 -10.79 0.45
CA CYS A 701 23.58 -10.77 -0.30
C CYS A 701 23.78 -10.91 -1.82
N ALA A 702 24.97 -10.64 -2.32
CA ALA A 702 25.32 -10.71 -3.74
C ALA A 702 26.78 -11.13 -3.92
N THR A 703 27.12 -11.56 -5.12
CA THR A 703 28.47 -11.91 -5.55
C THR A 703 29.05 -10.82 -6.44
N ALA A 704 30.36 -10.91 -6.77
CA ALA A 704 31.00 -9.99 -7.71
C ALA A 704 30.46 -10.12 -9.16
N ALA A 705 29.73 -11.17 -9.46
CA ALA A 705 29.09 -11.37 -10.77
C ALA A 705 27.76 -10.60 -10.89
N ASP A 706 27.14 -10.24 -9.76
CA ASP A 706 25.88 -9.51 -9.75
C ASP A 706 26.07 -8.03 -10.14
N ALA A 707 25.00 -7.40 -10.61
CA ALA A 707 25.03 -5.99 -10.98
C ALA A 707 25.44 -5.12 -9.77
N LEU A 708 26.20 -4.05 -10.02
CA LEU A 708 26.70 -3.17 -8.97
C LEU A 708 25.59 -2.61 -8.08
N ARG A 709 24.41 -2.31 -8.65
CA ARG A 709 23.24 -1.86 -7.90
C ARG A 709 22.76 -2.88 -6.86
N VAL A 710 22.86 -4.18 -7.15
CA VAL A 710 22.55 -5.26 -6.21
C VAL A 710 23.61 -5.33 -5.13
N GLN A 711 24.89 -5.31 -5.52
CA GLN A 711 26.01 -5.31 -4.56
C GLN A 711 25.97 -4.12 -3.60
N ASN A 712 25.49 -2.95 -4.04
CA ASN A 712 25.36 -1.72 -3.22
C ASN A 712 24.36 -1.89 -2.06
N LEU A 713 23.45 -2.85 -2.14
CA LEU A 713 22.45 -3.09 -1.10
C LEU A 713 22.99 -3.95 0.04
N CYS A 714 24.02 -4.78 -0.20
CA CYS A 714 24.53 -5.70 0.81
C CYS A 714 25.04 -4.96 2.07
N GLY A 715 24.61 -5.44 3.24
CA GLY A 715 24.84 -4.83 4.54
C GLY A 715 23.88 -3.70 4.91
N ALA A 716 23.00 -3.29 4.01
CA ALA A 716 22.04 -2.21 4.27
C ALA A 716 20.72 -2.73 4.86
N ALA A 717 20.09 -1.92 5.70
CA ALA A 717 18.72 -2.17 6.15
C ALA A 717 17.71 -2.07 4.99
N LEU A 718 16.63 -2.82 5.05
CA LEU A 718 15.51 -2.69 4.13
C LEU A 718 14.85 -1.30 4.28
N THR A 719 14.28 -0.81 3.21
CA THR A 719 13.66 0.52 3.17
C THR A 719 12.40 0.56 4.03
N ASN A 720 12.28 1.59 4.87
CA ASN A 720 11.17 1.80 5.80
C ASN A 720 10.97 0.67 6.82
N ALA A 721 12.05 0.04 7.25
CA ALA A 721 12.10 -0.98 8.29
C ALA A 721 12.77 -0.41 9.55
N PRO A 722 12.03 0.24 10.48
CA PRO A 722 12.59 0.68 11.76
C PRO A 722 12.97 -0.53 12.62
N LYS A 723 14.10 -0.46 13.33
CA LYS A 723 14.55 -1.57 14.20
C LYS A 723 13.66 -1.74 15.43
N TYR A 724 13.13 -0.65 15.96
CA TYR A 724 12.28 -0.67 17.14
C TYR A 724 11.00 0.09 16.87
N VAL A 725 9.88 -0.53 17.19
CA VAL A 725 8.56 0.09 17.23
C VAL A 725 7.90 -0.27 18.54
N ALA A 726 7.45 0.74 19.29
CA ALA A 726 6.70 0.55 20.52
C ALA A 726 5.37 1.31 20.42
N ILE A 727 4.29 0.65 20.82
CA ILE A 727 2.95 1.22 20.95
C ILE A 727 2.52 1.02 22.39
N GLY A 728 2.04 2.09 23.02
CA GLY A 728 1.38 2.04 24.33
C GLY A 728 0.04 2.75 24.25
N GLY A 729 -1.02 2.12 24.71
CA GLY A 729 -2.35 2.70 24.77
C GLY A 729 -2.99 2.52 26.14
N ALA A 730 -3.79 3.48 26.56
CA ALA A 730 -4.61 3.40 27.76
C ALA A 730 -6.02 3.88 27.46
N THR A 731 -7.01 3.12 27.87
CA THR A 731 -8.43 3.48 27.78
C THR A 731 -9.03 3.43 29.17
N TYR A 732 -9.61 4.53 29.61
CA TYR A 732 -10.42 4.59 30.83
C TYR A 732 -11.87 4.89 30.48
N ARG A 733 -12.81 4.16 31.07
CA ARG A 733 -14.25 4.36 30.94
C ARG A 733 -14.84 4.65 32.33
N GLY A 734 -15.86 5.48 32.38
CA GLY A 734 -16.56 5.78 33.62
C GLY A 734 -17.99 6.19 33.33
N ASP A 735 -18.88 5.83 34.25
CA ASP A 735 -20.30 6.18 34.14
C ASP A 735 -20.57 7.52 34.85
N ILE A 736 -21.47 8.30 34.30
CA ILE A 736 -21.93 9.59 34.85
C ILE A 736 -23.44 9.43 35.15
N GLY A 737 -23.74 9.14 36.41
CA GLY A 737 -25.11 8.74 36.78
C GLY A 737 -25.48 7.40 36.12
N ASP A 738 -26.78 7.20 35.91
CA ASP A 738 -27.34 5.92 35.41
C ASP A 738 -27.59 5.95 33.89
N SER A 739 -27.27 7.03 33.19
CA SER A 739 -27.67 7.22 31.78
C SER A 739 -26.55 7.62 30.85
N MET A 740 -25.38 7.99 31.35
CA MET A 740 -24.29 8.44 30.52
C MET A 740 -22.99 7.74 30.87
N ARG A 741 -22.16 7.56 29.85
CA ARG A 741 -20.81 7.03 29.96
C ARG A 741 -19.82 7.96 29.27
N PHE A 742 -18.62 8.09 29.84
CA PHE A 742 -17.50 8.74 29.15
C PHE A 742 -16.34 7.80 28.98
N PHE A 743 -15.49 8.11 28.03
CA PHE A 743 -14.21 7.44 27.91
C PHE A 743 -13.10 8.42 27.60
N LEU A 744 -11.88 8.03 28.00
CA LEU A 744 -10.63 8.68 27.64
C LEU A 744 -9.70 7.63 27.05
N ASN A 745 -9.18 7.88 25.86
CA ASN A 745 -8.19 7.04 25.21
C ASN A 745 -6.95 7.87 24.89
N GLY A 746 -5.79 7.35 25.24
CA GLY A 746 -4.51 7.92 24.87
C GLY A 746 -3.61 6.84 24.29
N GLN A 747 -2.90 7.17 23.21
CA GLN A 747 -1.98 6.26 22.55
C GLN A 747 -0.69 6.97 22.21
N ILE A 748 0.42 6.27 22.39
CA ILE A 748 1.76 6.70 21.98
C ILE A 748 2.34 5.63 21.04
N ARG A 749 2.91 6.08 19.92
CA ARG A 749 3.73 5.27 19.03
C ARG A 749 5.12 5.86 18.96
N MET A 750 6.12 5.04 19.21
CA MET A 750 7.54 5.38 19.08
C MET A 750 8.17 4.48 18.05
N GLU A 751 9.01 5.01 17.20
CA GLU A 751 9.82 4.23 16.28
C GLU A 751 11.25 4.77 16.21
N SER A 752 12.22 3.86 15.98
CA SER A 752 13.61 4.22 15.75
C SER A 752 13.78 4.88 14.38
N ASP A 753 14.97 5.37 14.11
CA ASP A 753 15.38 5.78 12.79
C ASP A 753 15.21 4.64 11.76
N ARG A 754 14.93 5.03 10.53
CA ARG A 754 14.78 4.10 9.40
C ARG A 754 15.29 4.72 8.10
N ARG A 755 15.81 3.88 7.24
CA ARG A 755 16.16 4.25 5.87
C ARG A 755 14.90 4.52 5.05
N THR A 756 14.90 5.58 4.22
CA THR A 756 13.76 6.00 3.39
C THR A 756 14.00 5.89 1.89
N SER A 757 15.22 5.57 1.46
CA SER A 757 15.59 5.37 0.05
C SER A 757 16.15 3.98 -0.20
N THR A 758 15.92 3.41 -1.38
CA THR A 758 16.44 2.08 -1.75
C THR A 758 17.95 2.13 -1.96
N GLN A 759 18.44 3.11 -2.72
CA GLN A 759 19.87 3.35 -2.93
C GLN A 759 20.35 4.54 -2.10
N PRO A 760 21.64 4.57 -1.67
CA PRO A 760 22.19 5.76 -1.03
C PRO A 760 22.18 6.95 -1.99
N SER A 761 22.17 8.18 -1.46
CA SER A 761 22.12 9.42 -2.24
C SER A 761 23.29 9.55 -3.24
N THR A 762 24.41 8.98 -2.89
CA THR A 762 25.61 8.90 -3.73
C THR A 762 26.09 7.45 -3.82
N PRO A 763 25.43 6.61 -4.63
CA PRO A 763 25.80 5.21 -4.71
C PRO A 763 27.23 5.05 -5.25
N PRO A 764 28.01 4.09 -4.72
CA PRO A 764 29.34 3.82 -5.25
C PRO A 764 29.26 3.34 -6.69
N THR A 765 30.16 3.81 -7.52
CA THR A 765 30.23 3.45 -8.95
C THR A 765 31.18 2.30 -9.23
N THR A 766 31.87 1.80 -8.22
CA THR A 766 32.83 0.69 -8.33
C THR A 766 32.68 -0.28 -7.17
N ALA A 767 32.93 -1.56 -7.40
CA ALA A 767 32.92 -2.58 -6.36
C ALA A 767 33.89 -2.30 -5.19
N ALA A 768 34.98 -1.62 -5.45
CA ALA A 768 35.99 -1.23 -4.41
C ALA A 768 35.45 -0.17 -3.43
N ALA A 769 34.39 0.56 -3.79
CA ALA A 769 33.77 1.57 -2.94
C ALA A 769 32.57 1.05 -2.13
N LEU A 770 32.17 -0.22 -2.33
CA LEU A 770 31.06 -0.84 -1.60
C LEU A 770 31.30 -0.79 -0.09
N GLY A 771 30.22 -0.56 0.65
CA GLY A 771 30.23 -0.50 2.12
C GLY A 771 30.84 0.76 2.73
N ASN A 772 31.40 1.67 1.91
CA ASN A 772 32.02 2.92 2.38
C ASN A 772 31.17 4.17 2.12
N THR A 773 29.98 4.04 1.55
CA THR A 773 29.11 5.19 1.29
C THR A 773 28.12 5.36 2.45
N PRO A 774 28.31 6.36 3.32
CA PRO A 774 27.38 6.60 4.42
C PRO A 774 26.03 7.08 3.87
N LEU A 775 24.95 6.72 4.59
CA LEU A 775 23.65 7.33 4.36
C LEU A 775 23.72 8.82 4.72
N LEU A 776 23.13 9.65 3.91
CA LEU A 776 22.97 11.07 4.19
C LEU A 776 21.69 11.32 5.00
N PRO A 777 21.54 12.45 5.68
CA PRO A 777 20.32 12.78 6.44
C PRO A 777 19.04 12.67 5.62
N PHE A 778 19.12 12.86 4.29
CA PHE A 778 17.95 12.72 3.39
C PHE A 778 17.52 11.27 3.18
N ASP A 779 18.41 10.33 3.36
CA ASP A 779 18.14 8.89 3.17
C ASP A 779 17.58 8.25 4.45
N VAL A 780 17.51 9.01 5.57
CA VAL A 780 17.12 8.51 6.88
C VAL A 780 16.00 9.36 7.47
N GLN A 781 14.91 8.74 7.87
CA GLN A 781 13.93 9.34 8.78
C GLN A 781 14.40 9.08 10.20
N ASP A 782 14.62 10.15 10.94
CA ASP A 782 14.97 10.06 12.35
C ASP A 782 13.86 9.40 13.18
N GLY A 783 14.26 8.79 14.31
CA GLY A 783 13.30 8.23 15.26
C GLY A 783 12.30 9.29 15.73
N ASN A 784 11.05 8.90 15.90
CA ASN A 784 9.97 9.83 16.17
C ASN A 784 8.94 9.29 17.17
N ILE A 785 8.12 10.21 17.71
CA ILE A 785 7.07 9.90 18.66
C ILE A 785 5.79 10.60 18.21
N LYS A 786 4.73 9.82 17.99
CA LYS A 786 3.39 10.33 17.70
C LYS A 786 2.44 9.97 18.84
N ILE A 787 1.64 10.93 19.25
CA ILE A 787 0.66 10.80 20.35
C ILE A 787 -0.73 11.05 19.76
N ASN A 788 -1.67 10.15 20.04
CA ASN A 788 -3.07 10.28 19.70
C ASN A 788 -3.91 10.32 20.97
N LEU A 789 -4.90 11.18 21.01
CA LEU A 789 -5.83 11.31 22.12
C LEU A 789 -7.27 11.32 21.59
N ARG A 790 -8.17 10.67 22.33
CA ARG A 790 -9.60 10.69 22.06
C ARG A 790 -10.38 10.69 23.36
N ALA A 791 -11.40 11.52 23.45
CA ALA A 791 -12.29 11.59 24.58
C ALA A 791 -13.73 11.64 24.09
N GLY A 792 -14.62 10.90 24.72
CA GLY A 792 -16.04 10.87 24.34
C GLY A 792 -16.96 10.81 25.54
N ILE A 793 -18.17 11.26 25.33
CA ILE A 793 -19.30 11.13 26.23
C ILE A 793 -20.52 10.73 25.42
N GLY A 794 -21.34 9.85 25.94
CA GLY A 794 -22.55 9.39 25.27
C GLY A 794 -23.51 8.69 26.21
N ASP A 795 -24.52 8.11 25.61
CA ASP A 795 -25.49 7.26 26.30
C ASP A 795 -24.84 6.00 26.85
N ILE A 796 -25.35 5.47 27.94
CA ILE A 796 -24.81 4.26 28.58
C ILE A 796 -25.03 3.01 27.70
N ASP A 797 -26.09 3.01 26.89
CA ASP A 797 -26.43 1.94 25.94
C ASP A 797 -25.89 2.21 24.52
N ASP A 798 -24.95 3.17 24.36
CA ASP A 798 -24.33 3.59 23.10
C ASP A 798 -25.31 4.13 22.02
N ALA A 799 -26.53 4.52 22.41
CA ALA A 799 -27.50 5.07 21.44
C ALA A 799 -27.05 6.36 20.79
N TRP A 800 -26.28 7.20 21.50
CA TRP A 800 -25.62 8.37 20.94
C TRP A 800 -24.30 8.66 21.64
N GLY A 801 -23.41 9.38 20.96
CA GLY A 801 -22.12 9.80 21.51
C GLY A 801 -21.56 11.02 20.81
N ILE A 802 -20.74 11.77 21.53
CA ILE A 802 -19.93 12.89 21.03
C ILE A 802 -18.48 12.62 21.40
N GLU A 803 -17.58 12.69 20.44
CA GLU A 803 -16.16 12.45 20.64
C GLU A 803 -15.32 13.60 20.11
N ALA A 804 -14.30 13.99 20.86
CA ALA A 804 -13.23 14.86 20.41
C ALA A 804 -11.96 14.02 20.25
N TRP A 805 -11.21 14.27 19.18
CA TRP A 805 -10.01 13.49 18.89
C TRP A 805 -8.90 14.35 18.29
N VAL A 806 -7.66 13.93 18.54
CA VAL A 806 -6.46 14.44 17.90
C VAL A 806 -5.53 13.27 17.59
N THR A 807 -5.05 13.21 16.35
CA THR A 807 -3.97 12.31 15.93
C THR A 807 -2.70 13.12 15.68
N ASN A 808 -1.54 12.51 15.96
CA ASN A 808 -0.25 13.18 15.85
C ASN A 808 -0.23 14.53 16.61
N LEU A 809 -0.58 14.52 17.90
CA LEU A 809 -0.60 15.71 18.76
C LEU A 809 0.71 16.48 18.72
N THR A 810 1.83 15.79 18.63
CA THR A 810 3.19 16.34 18.51
C THR A 810 3.44 17.08 17.22
N ASN A 811 2.60 16.92 16.20
CA ASN A 811 2.76 17.43 14.83
C ASN A 811 4.08 17.01 14.18
N GLU A 812 4.46 15.77 14.36
CA GLU A 812 5.69 15.20 13.80
C GLU A 812 5.49 14.92 12.30
N ILE A 813 6.22 15.63 11.44
CA ILE A 813 6.15 15.42 9.98
C ILE A 813 7.20 14.38 9.59
N THR A 814 6.73 13.19 9.27
CA THR A 814 7.58 12.08 8.84
C THR A 814 7.55 11.91 7.33
N ARG A 815 8.56 11.21 6.81
CA ARG A 815 8.70 10.89 5.38
C ARG A 815 8.37 9.42 5.13
N GLY A 816 7.64 9.15 4.04
CA GLY A 816 7.41 7.78 3.58
C GLY A 816 8.57 7.26 2.74
N VAL A 817 8.88 7.97 1.66
CA VAL A 817 9.95 7.64 0.71
C VAL A 817 10.73 8.89 0.36
N THR A 818 12.06 8.76 0.27
CA THR A 818 12.96 9.77 -0.29
C THR A 818 13.59 9.21 -1.56
N PHE A 819 13.65 10.02 -2.60
CA PHE A 819 14.11 9.59 -3.91
C PHE A 819 14.90 10.70 -4.64
N SER A 820 15.65 10.30 -5.66
CA SER A 820 16.28 11.24 -6.59
C SER A 820 15.24 12.00 -7.37
N THR A 821 15.27 13.34 -7.32
CA THR A 821 14.31 14.13 -8.07
C THR A 821 14.52 13.94 -9.57
N THR A 822 13.42 13.78 -10.27
CA THR A 822 13.43 13.51 -11.72
C THR A 822 14.16 14.62 -12.46
N LEU A 823 15.04 14.23 -13.40
CA LEU A 823 15.81 15.12 -14.27
C LEU A 823 16.81 16.06 -13.55
N ARG A 824 16.91 15.99 -12.22
CA ARG A 824 17.78 16.88 -11.42
C ARG A 824 18.77 16.07 -10.60
N GLY A 825 19.85 15.62 -11.26
CA GLY A 825 20.89 14.84 -10.60
C GLY A 825 21.46 15.56 -9.37
N GLY A 826 21.47 14.86 -8.23
CA GLY A 826 21.93 15.37 -6.94
C GLY A 826 20.87 16.03 -6.08
N SER A 827 19.66 16.34 -6.59
CA SER A 827 18.55 16.79 -5.76
C SER A 827 17.76 15.61 -5.19
N ARG A 828 17.04 15.86 -4.08
CA ARG A 828 16.21 14.87 -3.37
C ARG A 828 14.85 15.42 -3.07
N SER A 829 13.85 14.58 -3.25
CA SER A 829 12.46 14.85 -2.90
C SER A 829 11.92 13.77 -1.97
N ALA A 830 10.96 14.12 -1.12
CA ALA A 830 10.35 13.23 -0.17
C ALA A 830 8.83 13.40 -0.14
N PHE A 831 8.09 12.29 0.06
CA PHE A 831 6.65 12.34 0.29
C PHE A 831 6.37 12.49 1.79
N PRO A 832 5.83 13.65 2.27
CA PRO A 832 5.47 13.84 3.66
C PRO A 832 4.23 13.02 4.03
N GLN A 833 4.19 12.55 5.27
CA GLN A 833 3.03 11.88 5.86
C GLN A 833 2.14 12.89 6.60
N GLU A 834 0.95 12.44 6.99
CA GLU A 834 -0.07 13.29 7.62
C GLU A 834 0.46 14.08 8.82
N PRO A 835 0.22 15.39 8.87
CA PRO A 835 0.48 16.23 10.04
C PRO A 835 -0.56 15.97 11.14
N ARG A 836 -0.60 16.81 12.17
CA ARG A 836 -1.61 16.77 13.22
C ARG A 836 -3.01 17.01 12.66
N MET A 837 -3.90 16.01 12.91
CA MET A 837 -5.33 16.10 12.62
C MET A 837 -6.13 16.15 13.92
N TYR A 838 -7.23 16.90 13.95
CA TYR A 838 -8.13 16.94 15.10
C TYR A 838 -9.56 17.25 14.63
N GLY A 839 -10.52 16.82 15.43
CA GLY A 839 -11.93 17.00 15.09
C GLY A 839 -12.89 16.49 16.14
N LEU A 840 -14.16 16.53 15.75
CA LEU A 840 -15.28 16.01 16.51
C LEU A 840 -15.98 14.92 15.69
N THR A 841 -16.53 13.93 16.38
CA THR A 841 -17.39 12.89 15.79
C THR A 841 -18.67 12.78 16.59
N LEU A 842 -19.79 12.83 15.90
CA LEU A 842 -21.12 12.49 16.46
C LEU A 842 -21.45 11.08 16.04
N ARG A 843 -21.99 10.31 16.97
CA ARG A 843 -22.42 8.91 16.76
C ARG A 843 -23.89 8.76 17.11
N GLY A 844 -24.58 7.93 16.36
CA GLY A 844 -25.91 7.47 16.67
C GLY A 844 -26.04 5.99 16.31
N LYS A 845 -26.69 5.21 17.18
CA LYS A 845 -27.05 3.80 16.97
C LYS A 845 -28.56 3.65 17.21
N PHE A 846 -29.20 2.81 16.43
CA PHE A 846 -30.64 2.55 16.53
C PHE A 846 -30.99 1.10 16.19
#